data_3ba8524d14a6d5e71ecd9c5ae9fe0dc6
#
_entry.id   3ba8524d14a6d5e71ecd9c5ae9fe0dc6
#
_cell.length_a   1.000
_cell.length_b   1.000
_cell.length_c   1.000
_cell.angle_alpha   90.00
_cell.angle_beta   90.00
_cell.angle_gamma   90.00
#
_symmetry.space_group_name_H-M   'P 1'
#
loop_
_entity.id
_entity.type
_entity.pdbx_description
1 polymer ?
#
loop_
_entity_poly.entity_id
_entity_poly.type
_entity_poly.pdbx_seq_one_letter_code
_entity_poly.pdbx_strand_id
1 'polypeptide(L)'
;MKLLRKKTIIITACVACVLSAGMYLYACIFEPEWREYGSVFSPEVTVNNTNYQPLFFDTENTFYDGQYINASSRDYSRNDVADWATYLGTQLPTKTIHALMYDDNPRLQALRTNKNERVQNFLAFLQIARNNEYITTTHFDPWNYDESKQAERIAQTEINKADKLYAQALKGKDAFFANRMWFQSVRLRFYSTNRSSVIDYFAKTQDAQPKNRLYYRALYYVAGAYKAQKQYANANATLAKVWVGMPDKAQILTYDYHPLANAQINSILPNLSAEEQCALWAMQGYYDTNEAEAIQRILAINPAAEEVDFLLSRYVNGVEYKVNVWNEGNPLKQTATYQQHNKKEMSGVAIDWLVKAAEHTAVKNKYLWNVAAGYLLMYKAENARAKVFLQKAEKEAKTPEQQAQIRIIDVLNEVTSCKTIDKEAEKRLLKRVQWLWQYFEDANASGKEKLRSGNAFALVRQYLSALYREKGNTLMSELLDVQPNYYKNEQQSVAMEQFLLKTDKSEWEQHWANYYAFNLGDIYESRAIYAFYRDAIDEAIVQMKQTPYVNERVYDEETGRMVTKRLKKSDALLPANPFNGFIADCHDCEHAKKQRNPYTKLSFLEKVKEMESKIAQNDDVYNNALLVGNAFYNASYYGSLRAFYYNNILGEAGSVEIKEENRVLLLGMDKAKHYYLLAQKHATNDEQRAKIAYLLAKIERNEFYNQTYFYKSTDGANYGDVMFKDWKGFKELRKYPHTKYYKEVLNECEYFKRTVK
;
A
#
# COMPACT_ATOMS: atom_id res chain seq x y z
N MET A 1 -41.81 30.62 24.41
CA MET A 1 -41.73 29.99 23.08
C MET A 1 -40.56 30.47 22.21
N LYS A 2 -40.19 31.76 22.11
CA LYS A 2 -39.03 32.21 21.31
C LYS A 2 -37.65 31.73 21.82
N LEU A 3 -37.47 31.58 23.14
CA LEU A 3 -36.20 31.11 23.73
C LEU A 3 -35.98 29.59 23.55
N LEU A 4 -37.05 28.77 23.57
CA LEU A 4 -36.93 27.34 23.29
C LEU A 4 -36.58 27.05 21.82
N ARG A 5 -37.17 27.80 20.87
CA ARG A 5 -36.80 27.66 19.45
C ARG A 5 -35.32 28.01 19.14
N LYS A 6 -34.77 29.04 19.81
CA LYS A 6 -33.35 29.37 19.64
C LYS A 6 -32.41 28.27 20.20
N LYS A 7 -32.74 27.69 21.37
CA LYS A 7 -31.96 26.59 21.94
C LYS A 7 -32.02 25.31 21.07
N THR A 8 -33.18 24.98 20.52
CA THR A 8 -33.33 23.83 19.62
C THR A 8 -32.54 24.03 18.31
N ILE A 9 -32.59 25.22 17.74
CA ILE A 9 -31.82 25.54 16.52
C ILE A 9 -30.30 25.47 16.77
N ILE A 10 -29.81 25.95 17.91
CA ILE A 10 -28.38 25.88 18.27
C ILE A 10 -27.95 24.41 18.50
N ILE A 11 -28.76 23.62 19.20
CA ILE A 11 -28.47 22.20 19.44
C ILE A 11 -28.48 21.41 18.12
N THR A 12 -29.44 21.68 17.22
CA THR A 12 -29.49 21.03 15.90
C THR A 12 -28.31 21.44 15.01
N ALA A 13 -27.89 22.70 15.07
CA ALA A 13 -26.69 23.17 14.35
C ALA A 13 -25.40 22.57 14.93
N CYS A 14 -25.26 22.47 16.24
CA CYS A 14 -24.12 21.80 16.87
C CYS A 14 -24.05 20.30 16.56
N VAL A 15 -25.19 19.62 16.55
CA VAL A 15 -25.26 18.19 16.19
C VAL A 15 -24.95 17.99 14.69
N ALA A 16 -25.42 18.89 13.82
CA ALA A 16 -25.08 18.86 12.41
C ALA A 16 -23.58 19.15 12.16
N CYS A 17 -22.97 20.08 12.89
CA CYS A 17 -21.53 20.36 12.83
C CYS A 17 -20.69 19.20 13.39
N VAL A 18 -21.13 18.50 14.43
CA VAL A 18 -20.43 17.34 14.99
C VAL A 18 -20.54 16.13 14.04
N LEU A 19 -21.71 15.93 13.40
CA LEU A 19 -21.89 14.88 12.41
C LEU A 19 -21.14 15.16 11.11
N SER A 20 -21.09 16.43 10.66
CA SER A 20 -20.29 16.80 9.48
C SER A 20 -18.78 16.76 9.76
N ALA A 21 -18.33 17.19 10.94
CA ALA A 21 -16.94 17.04 11.36
C ALA A 21 -16.54 15.56 11.53
N GLY A 22 -17.47 14.71 12.05
CA GLY A 22 -17.27 13.26 12.12
C GLY A 22 -17.17 12.61 10.75
N MET A 23 -17.98 13.02 9.77
CA MET A 23 -17.85 12.53 8.38
C MET A 23 -16.60 13.06 7.67
N TYR A 24 -16.16 14.29 7.96
CA TYR A 24 -14.91 14.84 7.41
C TYR A 24 -13.67 14.17 8.01
N LEU A 25 -13.67 13.87 9.31
CA LEU A 25 -12.61 13.07 9.95
C LEU A 25 -12.58 11.62 9.44
N TYR A 26 -13.75 11.05 9.16
CA TYR A 26 -13.85 9.70 8.59
C TYR A 26 -13.32 9.64 7.15
N ALA A 27 -13.50 10.69 6.35
CA ALA A 27 -12.97 10.77 4.99
C ALA A 27 -11.44 10.99 4.92
N CYS A 28 -10.82 11.52 6.01
CA CYS A 28 -9.36 11.72 6.07
C CYS A 28 -8.60 10.55 6.77
N ILE A 29 -9.31 9.61 7.42
CA ILE A 29 -8.71 8.49 8.19
C ILE A 29 -8.96 7.14 7.49
N PHE A 30 -9.89 7.06 6.56
CA PHE A 30 -9.95 5.92 5.66
C PHE A 30 -8.84 6.05 4.60
N GLU A 31 -7.63 5.58 4.94
CA GLU A 31 -6.90 4.85 3.92
C GLU A 31 -7.86 3.75 3.48
N PRO A 32 -8.32 3.73 2.22
CA PRO A 32 -8.99 2.56 1.71
C PRO A 32 -8.03 1.43 2.02
N GLU A 33 -8.54 0.33 2.61
CA GLU A 33 -7.73 -0.88 2.72
C GLU A 33 -7.11 -1.06 1.34
N TRP A 34 -5.84 -0.71 1.24
CA TRP A 34 -5.06 -0.97 0.05
C TRP A 34 -5.22 -2.47 -0.11
N ARG A 35 -6.12 -2.87 -0.98
CA ARG A 35 -6.06 -4.21 -1.50
C ARG A 35 -4.75 -4.24 -2.27
N GLU A 36 -3.66 -4.36 -1.52
CA GLU A 36 -2.41 -4.72 -2.11
C GLU A 36 -2.74 -5.95 -2.92
N TYR A 37 -2.72 -5.79 -4.22
CA TYR A 37 -2.88 -6.91 -5.11
C TYR A 37 -1.64 -7.79 -5.00
N GLY A 38 -1.52 -8.39 -3.82
CA GLY A 38 -0.59 -9.44 -3.49
C GLY A 38 -0.90 -10.73 -4.24
N SER A 39 -1.79 -10.65 -5.23
CA SER A 39 -2.23 -11.79 -5.99
C SER A 39 -1.08 -12.42 -6.77
N VAL A 40 -0.89 -13.70 -6.56
CA VAL A 40 0.01 -14.52 -7.36
C VAL A 40 -0.54 -14.69 -8.79
N PHE A 41 -1.85 -14.60 -8.96
CA PHE A 41 -2.50 -14.64 -10.27
C PHE A 41 -2.43 -13.26 -10.92
N SER A 42 -1.49 -13.07 -11.85
CA SER A 42 -1.16 -11.77 -12.44
C SER A 42 -1.96 -11.48 -13.71
N PRO A 43 -2.90 -10.51 -13.69
CA PRO A 43 -3.66 -10.13 -14.87
C PRO A 43 -2.77 -9.58 -15.99
N GLU A 44 -1.65 -8.94 -15.67
CA GLU A 44 -0.67 -8.40 -16.62
C GLU A 44 -0.02 -9.48 -17.52
N VAL A 45 -0.08 -10.74 -17.08
CA VAL A 45 0.47 -11.90 -17.79
C VAL A 45 -0.63 -12.76 -18.41
N THR A 46 -1.82 -12.77 -17.78
CA THR A 46 -2.91 -13.65 -18.18
C THR A 46 -3.88 -13.02 -19.16
N VAL A 47 -4.04 -11.69 -19.17
CA VAL A 47 -4.94 -10.95 -20.07
C VAL A 47 -4.17 -10.43 -21.27
N ASN A 48 -4.59 -10.85 -22.47
CA ASN A 48 -3.88 -10.49 -23.70
C ASN A 48 -4.21 -9.08 -24.21
N ASN A 49 -5.43 -8.58 -23.95
CA ASN A 49 -5.89 -7.29 -24.48
C ASN A 49 -5.43 -6.14 -23.58
N THR A 50 -4.48 -5.35 -24.09
CA THR A 50 -3.88 -4.22 -23.37
C THR A 50 -4.86 -3.07 -23.08
N ASN A 51 -6.00 -2.99 -23.79
CA ASN A 51 -7.04 -1.99 -23.50
C ASN A 51 -7.67 -2.18 -22.12
N TYR A 52 -7.60 -3.39 -21.56
CA TYR A 52 -8.18 -3.73 -20.26
C TYR A 52 -7.19 -3.59 -19.09
N GLN A 53 -5.93 -3.26 -19.34
CA GLN A 53 -4.95 -3.05 -18.25
C GLN A 53 -5.43 -2.06 -17.16
N PRO A 54 -6.05 -0.92 -17.52
CA PRO A 54 -6.57 -0.01 -16.51
C PRO A 54 -7.72 -0.56 -15.67
N LEU A 55 -8.29 -1.72 -16.05
CA LEU A 55 -9.41 -2.36 -15.37
C LEU A 55 -8.98 -3.53 -14.47
N PHE A 56 -7.67 -3.81 -14.39
CA PHE A 56 -7.16 -4.89 -13.53
C PHE A 56 -7.32 -4.56 -12.04
N PHE A 57 -7.30 -3.28 -11.69
CA PHE A 57 -7.36 -2.79 -10.32
C PHE A 57 -8.77 -2.33 -9.94
N ASP A 58 -8.99 -2.12 -8.65
CA ASP A 58 -10.29 -1.72 -8.12
C ASP A 58 -10.66 -0.28 -8.54
N THR A 59 -11.96 0.00 -8.61
CA THR A 59 -12.51 1.35 -8.87
C THR A 59 -12.07 2.37 -7.83
N GLU A 60 -11.91 1.96 -6.57
CA GLU A 60 -11.49 2.84 -5.49
C GLU A 60 -10.05 3.32 -5.66
N ASN A 61 -9.15 2.45 -6.11
CA ASN A 61 -7.77 2.83 -6.39
C ASN A 61 -7.62 3.76 -7.59
N THR A 62 -8.52 3.65 -8.59
CA THR A 62 -8.54 4.56 -9.73
C THR A 62 -9.12 5.93 -9.39
N PHE A 63 -9.86 6.05 -8.30
CA PHE A 63 -10.50 7.31 -7.89
C PHE A 63 -9.59 8.21 -7.04
N TYR A 64 -8.84 7.63 -6.09
CA TYR A 64 -7.98 8.39 -5.19
C TYR A 64 -6.61 8.74 -5.76
N ASP A 65 -6.09 7.88 -6.60
CA ASP A 65 -4.83 8.16 -7.26
C ASP A 65 -5.10 8.82 -8.62
N GLY A 66 -5.24 10.15 -8.61
CA GLY A 66 -5.47 10.96 -9.82
C GLY A 66 -4.41 10.76 -10.92
N GLN A 67 -3.38 9.95 -10.64
CA GLN A 67 -2.40 9.46 -11.60
C GLN A 67 -2.91 8.22 -12.36
N TYR A 68 -3.88 7.45 -11.84
CA TYR A 68 -4.38 6.21 -12.46
C TYR A 68 -5.61 6.35 -13.35
N ILE A 69 -6.43 7.38 -13.19
CA ILE A 69 -7.17 7.86 -14.35
C ILE A 69 -6.14 8.53 -15.22
N ASN A 70 -5.40 7.71 -15.91
CA ASN A 70 -4.31 8.10 -16.76
C ASN A 70 -4.76 9.33 -17.53
N ALA A 71 -4.05 10.44 -17.39
CA ALA A 71 -4.31 11.61 -18.25
C ALA A 71 -4.42 11.18 -19.72
N SER A 72 -3.75 10.08 -20.09
CA SER A 72 -3.87 9.37 -21.35
C SER A 72 -5.27 8.79 -21.63
N SER A 73 -6.08 8.41 -20.62
CA SER A 73 -7.43 7.89 -20.89
C SER A 73 -8.37 8.96 -21.43
N ARG A 74 -8.13 10.22 -21.08
CA ARG A 74 -8.83 11.39 -21.61
C ARG A 74 -8.04 12.10 -22.71
N ASP A 75 -6.81 11.67 -22.99
CA ASP A 75 -5.98 12.26 -24.03
C ASP A 75 -6.35 11.72 -25.41
N TYR A 76 -6.75 12.61 -26.27
CA TYR A 76 -7.04 12.38 -27.69
C TYR A 76 -6.04 13.10 -28.60
N SER A 77 -5.05 13.79 -28.02
CA SER A 77 -4.16 14.71 -28.74
C SER A 77 -3.44 14.06 -29.90
N ARG A 78 -2.89 12.85 -29.68
CA ARG A 78 -2.16 12.10 -30.71
C ARG A 78 -3.01 11.84 -31.94
N ASN A 79 -4.27 11.42 -31.75
CA ASN A 79 -5.19 11.10 -32.85
C ASN A 79 -5.69 12.40 -33.53
N ASP A 80 -6.06 13.39 -32.75
CA ASP A 80 -6.56 14.66 -33.26
C ASP A 80 -5.48 15.38 -34.10
N VAL A 81 -4.22 15.38 -33.64
CA VAL A 81 -3.08 15.94 -34.39
C VAL A 81 -2.82 15.16 -35.69
N ALA A 82 -2.85 13.82 -35.63
CA ALA A 82 -2.63 12.98 -36.81
C ALA A 82 -3.71 13.21 -37.89
N ASP A 83 -4.97 13.31 -37.47
CA ASP A 83 -6.09 13.58 -38.36
C ASP A 83 -5.96 14.97 -39.05
N TRP A 84 -5.63 16.02 -38.27
CA TRP A 84 -5.39 17.35 -38.82
C TRP A 84 -4.14 17.41 -39.71
N ALA A 85 -3.08 16.65 -39.36
CA ALA A 85 -1.89 16.57 -40.22
C ALA A 85 -2.22 15.95 -41.58
N THR A 86 -3.03 14.90 -41.58
CA THR A 86 -3.51 14.26 -42.82
C THR A 86 -4.34 15.22 -43.67
N TYR A 87 -5.25 15.98 -43.07
CA TYR A 87 -6.09 16.96 -43.76
C TYR A 87 -5.28 18.14 -44.34
N LEU A 88 -4.36 18.68 -43.56
CA LEU A 88 -3.54 19.83 -43.93
C LEU A 88 -2.40 19.48 -44.91
N GLY A 89 -1.96 18.23 -44.95
CA GLY A 89 -0.89 17.75 -45.79
C GLY A 89 0.41 18.56 -45.58
N THR A 90 1.01 19.06 -46.62
CA THR A 90 2.26 19.81 -46.58
C THR A 90 2.10 21.27 -46.12
N GLN A 91 0.88 21.76 -45.87
CA GLN A 91 0.63 23.15 -45.49
C GLN A 91 1.18 23.54 -44.12
N LEU A 92 1.12 22.60 -43.17
CA LEU A 92 1.66 22.77 -41.81
C LEU A 92 2.34 21.49 -41.34
N PRO A 93 3.56 21.62 -40.74
CA PRO A 93 4.21 20.46 -40.10
C PRO A 93 3.41 19.95 -38.89
N THR A 94 3.43 18.63 -38.64
CA THR A 94 2.73 17.98 -37.52
C THR A 94 3.07 18.61 -36.16
N LYS A 95 4.37 18.95 -35.94
CA LYS A 95 4.80 19.64 -34.70
C LYS A 95 4.15 21.03 -34.54
N THR A 96 3.97 21.72 -35.64
CA THR A 96 3.27 23.06 -35.63
C THR A 96 1.79 22.86 -35.32
N ILE A 97 1.14 21.84 -35.91
CA ILE A 97 -0.27 21.54 -35.65
C ILE A 97 -0.47 21.24 -34.14
N HIS A 98 0.39 20.38 -33.56
CA HIS A 98 0.36 20.08 -32.14
C HIS A 98 0.46 21.33 -31.28
N ALA A 99 1.48 22.16 -31.54
CA ALA A 99 1.70 23.42 -30.80
C ALA A 99 0.55 24.43 -30.94
N LEU A 100 -0.09 24.51 -32.14
CA LEU A 100 -1.27 25.34 -32.34
C LEU A 100 -2.53 24.81 -31.63
N MET A 101 -2.63 23.50 -31.42
CA MET A 101 -3.78 22.90 -30.76
C MET A 101 -3.66 22.95 -29.23
N TYR A 102 -2.48 22.73 -28.67
CA TYR A 102 -2.31 22.44 -27.24
C TYR A 102 -1.39 23.42 -26.49
N ASP A 103 -0.56 24.20 -27.20
CA ASP A 103 0.33 25.18 -26.59
C ASP A 103 -0.18 26.64 -26.86
N ASP A 104 0.19 27.57 -26.01
CA ASP A 104 0.00 28.99 -26.28
C ASP A 104 1.01 29.47 -27.36
N ASN A 105 0.56 29.53 -28.59
CA ASN A 105 1.44 29.82 -29.72
C ASN A 105 1.10 31.12 -30.40
N PRO A 106 2.01 32.15 -30.38
CA PRO A 106 1.83 33.45 -31.07
C PRO A 106 1.75 33.34 -32.60
N ARG A 107 2.17 32.21 -33.18
CA ARG A 107 2.11 31.97 -34.64
C ARG A 107 0.68 31.86 -35.18
N LEU A 108 -0.33 31.71 -34.32
CA LEU A 108 -1.72 31.67 -34.71
C LEU A 108 -2.14 32.97 -35.45
N GLN A 109 -1.60 34.10 -35.03
CA GLN A 109 -1.85 35.40 -35.69
C GLN A 109 -1.25 35.45 -37.12
N ALA A 110 -0.05 34.93 -37.33
CA ALA A 110 0.62 34.94 -38.64
C ALA A 110 -0.11 34.06 -39.68
N LEU A 111 -0.84 33.05 -39.26
CA LEU A 111 -1.60 32.15 -40.14
C LEU A 111 -2.93 32.75 -40.62
N ARG A 112 -3.43 33.83 -40.04
CA ARG A 112 -4.70 34.46 -40.43
C ARG A 112 -4.66 35.04 -41.87
N THR A 113 -3.49 35.36 -42.38
CA THR A 113 -3.29 35.82 -43.74
C THR A 113 -3.11 34.70 -44.76
N ASN A 114 -3.03 33.48 -44.33
CA ASN A 114 -2.92 32.30 -45.21
C ASN A 114 -4.20 32.12 -46.04
N LYS A 115 -4.09 32.06 -47.38
CA LYS A 115 -5.24 31.94 -48.28
C LYS A 115 -5.69 30.50 -48.55
N ASN A 116 -4.97 29.51 -48.00
CA ASN A 116 -5.36 28.12 -48.18
C ASN A 116 -6.62 27.79 -47.38
N GLU A 117 -7.64 27.28 -48.05
CA GLU A 117 -8.94 27.00 -47.46
C GLU A 117 -8.85 26.00 -46.29
N ARG A 118 -8.05 24.93 -46.39
CA ARG A 118 -7.87 23.96 -45.32
C ARG A 118 -7.22 24.58 -44.08
N VAL A 119 -6.28 25.49 -44.28
CA VAL A 119 -5.67 26.23 -43.15
C VAL A 119 -6.71 27.15 -42.51
N GLN A 120 -7.54 27.84 -43.29
CA GLN A 120 -8.62 28.68 -42.75
C GLN A 120 -9.66 27.83 -41.98
N ASN A 121 -10.02 26.67 -42.48
CA ASN A 121 -10.92 25.72 -41.79
C ASN A 121 -10.32 25.28 -40.47
N PHE A 122 -9.01 24.95 -40.43
CA PHE A 122 -8.31 24.61 -39.20
C PHE A 122 -8.31 25.78 -38.19
N LEU A 123 -8.06 27.00 -38.63
CA LEU A 123 -8.12 28.18 -37.76
C LEU A 123 -9.51 28.45 -37.23
N ALA A 124 -10.56 28.27 -38.06
CA ALA A 124 -11.95 28.39 -37.62
C ALA A 124 -12.31 27.34 -36.54
N PHE A 125 -11.84 26.10 -36.71
CA PHE A 125 -12.00 25.06 -35.71
C PHE A 125 -11.29 25.45 -34.41
N LEU A 126 -10.02 25.87 -34.46
CA LEU A 126 -9.26 26.29 -33.29
C LEU A 126 -9.93 27.46 -32.56
N GLN A 127 -10.46 28.43 -33.30
CA GLN A 127 -11.19 29.55 -32.73
C GLN A 127 -12.40 29.11 -31.91
N ILE A 128 -13.23 28.18 -32.44
CA ILE A 128 -14.37 27.61 -31.69
C ILE A 128 -13.90 26.81 -30.49
N ALA A 129 -12.87 25.98 -30.65
CA ALA A 129 -12.38 25.13 -29.59
C ALA A 129 -11.82 25.96 -28.42
N ARG A 130 -10.93 26.92 -28.70
CA ARG A 130 -10.26 27.76 -27.70
C ARG A 130 -11.19 28.76 -27.01
N ASN A 131 -12.11 29.37 -27.75
CA ASN A 131 -13.10 30.30 -27.14
C ASN A 131 -13.95 29.61 -26.06
N ASN A 132 -14.08 28.30 -26.13
CA ASN A 132 -14.94 27.53 -25.25
C ASN A 132 -14.15 26.55 -24.35
N GLU A 133 -12.81 26.56 -24.43
CA GLU A 133 -11.95 25.63 -23.70
C GLU A 133 -12.13 25.77 -22.19
N TYR A 134 -12.15 27.00 -21.69
CA TYR A 134 -12.33 27.33 -20.29
C TYR A 134 -13.53 26.62 -19.65
N ILE A 135 -14.69 26.54 -20.34
CA ILE A 135 -15.90 25.87 -19.83
C ILE A 135 -15.80 24.32 -20.00
N THR A 136 -15.10 23.85 -21.04
CA THR A 136 -15.10 22.46 -21.44
C THR A 136 -13.93 21.66 -20.85
N THR A 137 -12.98 22.32 -20.21
CA THR A 137 -11.79 21.73 -19.58
C THR A 137 -11.67 22.08 -18.08
N THR A 138 -12.81 22.38 -17.42
CA THR A 138 -12.81 22.71 -15.99
C THR A 138 -12.03 21.67 -15.19
N HIS A 139 -10.92 22.09 -14.59
CA HIS A 139 -10.18 21.29 -13.66
C HIS A 139 -10.97 21.18 -12.36
N PHE A 140 -11.39 19.98 -12.03
CA PHE A 140 -11.92 19.70 -10.70
C PHE A 140 -10.72 19.67 -9.74
N ASP A 141 -10.62 20.68 -8.89
CA ASP A 141 -9.68 20.66 -7.76
C ASP A 141 -10.47 20.25 -6.51
N PRO A 142 -10.28 19.02 -6.03
CA PRO A 142 -11.00 18.51 -4.86
C PRO A 142 -10.65 19.27 -3.57
N TRP A 143 -9.53 19.98 -3.55
CA TRP A 143 -9.08 20.77 -2.39
C TRP A 143 -9.58 22.24 -2.42
N ASN A 144 -10.11 22.69 -3.55
CA ASN A 144 -10.55 24.06 -3.75
C ASN A 144 -11.99 24.12 -4.32
N TYR A 145 -12.85 23.23 -3.83
CA TYR A 145 -14.24 23.15 -4.26
C TYR A 145 -15.05 24.29 -3.63
N ASP A 146 -15.45 25.25 -4.46
CA ASP A 146 -16.34 26.36 -4.09
C ASP A 146 -17.75 26.09 -4.66
N GLU A 147 -18.65 25.58 -3.82
CA GLU A 147 -20.05 25.31 -4.19
C GLU A 147 -20.81 26.55 -4.66
N SER A 148 -20.34 27.76 -4.32
CA SER A 148 -21.00 29.02 -4.69
C SER A 148 -20.79 29.41 -6.14
N LYS A 149 -19.75 28.86 -6.80
CA LYS A 149 -19.48 29.11 -8.23
C LYS A 149 -20.34 28.21 -9.10
N GLN A 150 -21.46 28.71 -9.56
CA GLN A 150 -22.20 28.06 -10.65
C GLN A 150 -21.26 27.88 -11.85
N ALA A 151 -21.13 26.60 -12.31
CA ALA A 151 -20.33 26.30 -13.49
C ALA A 151 -20.86 27.16 -14.68
N GLU A 152 -19.97 27.93 -15.28
CA GLU A 152 -20.31 28.68 -16.51
C GLU A 152 -20.82 27.71 -17.56
N ARG A 153 -21.71 28.21 -18.41
CA ARG A 153 -22.36 27.42 -19.46
C ARG A 153 -22.11 28.03 -20.82
N ILE A 154 -21.98 27.18 -21.82
CA ILE A 154 -21.81 27.60 -23.21
C ILE A 154 -23.05 28.42 -23.67
N ALA A 155 -22.80 29.60 -24.20
CA ALA A 155 -23.83 30.47 -24.74
C ALA A 155 -24.39 29.89 -26.07
N GLN A 156 -25.68 30.14 -26.34
CA GLN A 156 -26.32 29.71 -27.59
C GLN A 156 -25.65 30.32 -28.83
N THR A 157 -25.05 31.48 -28.71
CA THR A 157 -24.30 32.14 -29.80
C THR A 157 -23.10 31.35 -30.28
N GLU A 158 -22.38 30.63 -29.35
CA GLU A 158 -21.23 29.78 -29.71
C GLU A 158 -21.71 28.51 -30.44
N ILE A 159 -22.82 27.93 -29.99
CA ILE A 159 -23.47 26.80 -30.67
C ILE A 159 -23.86 27.18 -32.10
N ASN A 160 -24.51 28.35 -32.27
CA ASN A 160 -24.93 28.84 -33.58
C ASN A 160 -23.73 29.09 -34.53
N LYS A 161 -22.58 29.54 -34.01
CA LYS A 161 -21.34 29.66 -34.81
C LYS A 161 -20.84 28.28 -35.29
N ALA A 162 -20.82 27.29 -34.43
CA ALA A 162 -20.41 25.92 -34.80
C ALA A 162 -21.37 25.31 -35.84
N ASP A 163 -22.69 25.48 -35.66
CA ASP A 163 -23.71 25.00 -36.58
C ASP A 163 -23.60 25.64 -37.96
N LYS A 164 -23.33 26.96 -37.99
CA LYS A 164 -23.11 27.71 -39.24
C LYS A 164 -21.88 27.15 -39.99
N LEU A 165 -20.78 26.94 -39.32
CA LEU A 165 -19.57 26.38 -39.93
C LEU A 165 -19.81 24.93 -40.42
N TYR A 166 -20.54 24.14 -39.68
CA TYR A 166 -20.95 22.79 -40.10
C TYR A 166 -21.79 22.86 -41.39
N ALA A 167 -22.82 23.72 -41.44
CA ALA A 167 -23.64 23.87 -42.61
C ALA A 167 -22.84 24.41 -43.84
N GLN A 168 -21.90 25.31 -43.64
CA GLN A 168 -20.99 25.78 -44.69
C GLN A 168 -20.09 24.66 -45.22
N ALA A 169 -19.51 23.86 -44.35
CA ALA A 169 -18.67 22.69 -44.71
C ALA A 169 -19.44 21.69 -45.54
N LEU A 170 -20.70 21.39 -45.18
CA LEU A 170 -21.57 20.52 -45.97
C LEU A 170 -21.84 21.04 -47.38
N LYS A 171 -22.10 22.36 -47.52
CA LYS A 171 -22.27 23.01 -48.81
C LYS A 171 -21.00 22.98 -49.66
N GLY A 172 -19.85 23.21 -49.03
CA GLY A 172 -18.51 23.14 -49.65
C GLY A 172 -18.02 21.70 -49.91
N LYS A 173 -18.81 20.68 -49.54
CA LYS A 173 -18.44 19.25 -49.66
C LYS A 173 -17.14 18.87 -48.98
N ASP A 174 -16.71 19.61 -47.93
CA ASP A 174 -15.58 19.26 -47.09
C ASP A 174 -16.04 18.34 -45.94
N ALA A 175 -16.04 17.06 -46.24
CA ALA A 175 -16.51 16.04 -45.28
C ALA A 175 -15.67 16.00 -44.02
N PHE A 176 -14.34 16.25 -44.10
CA PHE A 176 -13.45 16.27 -42.94
C PHE A 176 -13.81 17.41 -41.99
N PHE A 177 -13.86 18.63 -42.51
CA PHE A 177 -14.17 19.82 -41.72
C PHE A 177 -15.62 19.78 -41.21
N ALA A 178 -16.57 19.27 -42.00
CA ALA A 178 -17.94 19.08 -41.57
C ALA A 178 -18.04 18.17 -40.36
N ASN A 179 -17.32 17.02 -40.36
CA ASN A 179 -17.31 16.07 -39.22
C ASN A 179 -16.71 16.74 -37.96
N ARG A 180 -15.65 17.57 -38.07
CA ARG A 180 -15.06 18.31 -36.93
C ARG A 180 -16.04 19.35 -36.37
N MET A 181 -16.71 20.11 -37.22
CA MET A 181 -17.68 21.10 -36.77
C MET A 181 -18.96 20.50 -36.21
N TRP A 182 -19.43 19.40 -36.77
CA TRP A 182 -20.50 18.59 -36.18
C TRP A 182 -20.15 18.13 -34.75
N PHE A 183 -18.94 17.64 -34.57
CA PHE A 183 -18.48 17.23 -33.24
C PHE A 183 -18.46 18.44 -32.26
N GLN A 184 -17.99 19.61 -32.67
CA GLN A 184 -18.04 20.78 -31.82
C GLN A 184 -19.49 21.18 -31.53
N SER A 185 -20.41 21.08 -32.48
CA SER A 185 -21.83 21.35 -32.26
C SER A 185 -22.44 20.45 -31.18
N VAL A 186 -22.06 19.14 -31.17
CA VAL A 186 -22.44 18.17 -30.10
C VAL A 186 -21.83 18.59 -28.77
N ARG A 187 -20.52 18.81 -28.75
CA ARG A 187 -19.76 19.15 -27.52
C ARG A 187 -20.29 20.43 -26.85
N LEU A 188 -20.50 21.49 -27.60
CA LEU A 188 -20.99 22.76 -27.06
C LEU A 188 -22.42 22.65 -26.50
N ARG A 189 -23.30 21.88 -27.12
CA ARG A 189 -24.63 21.57 -26.56
C ARG A 189 -24.58 20.87 -25.23
N PHE A 190 -23.65 19.93 -25.07
CA PHE A 190 -23.50 19.20 -23.80
C PHE A 190 -23.12 20.14 -22.66
N TYR A 191 -22.31 21.18 -22.89
CA TYR A 191 -21.90 22.14 -21.89
C TYR A 191 -22.80 23.36 -21.80
N SER A 192 -23.90 23.43 -22.57
CA SER A 192 -24.88 24.49 -22.50
C SER A 192 -25.87 24.35 -21.35
N THR A 193 -26.69 25.36 -21.13
CA THR A 193 -27.81 25.30 -20.17
C THR A 193 -28.84 24.24 -20.55
N ASN A 194 -29.05 24.00 -21.84
CA ASN A 194 -29.93 22.93 -22.36
C ASN A 194 -29.11 21.73 -22.81
N ARG A 195 -28.46 21.05 -21.82
CA ARG A 195 -27.65 19.85 -22.09
C ARG A 195 -28.43 18.75 -22.81
N SER A 196 -29.72 18.60 -22.51
CA SER A 196 -30.58 17.57 -23.13
C SER A 196 -30.71 17.72 -24.64
N SER A 197 -30.55 18.94 -25.19
CA SER A 197 -30.62 19.18 -26.63
C SER A 197 -29.57 18.39 -27.44
N VAL A 198 -28.50 17.92 -26.80
CA VAL A 198 -27.50 17.07 -27.47
C VAL A 198 -28.08 15.76 -27.95
N ILE A 199 -29.04 15.17 -27.22
CA ILE A 199 -29.67 13.88 -27.54
C ILE A 199 -30.42 14.01 -28.88
N ASP A 200 -31.31 15.01 -28.97
CA ASP A 200 -32.09 15.24 -30.18
C ASP A 200 -31.23 15.66 -31.39
N TYR A 201 -30.23 16.48 -31.15
CA TYR A 201 -29.31 16.92 -32.19
C TYR A 201 -28.52 15.74 -32.75
N PHE A 202 -27.97 14.93 -31.88
CA PHE A 202 -27.24 13.71 -32.28
C PHE A 202 -28.15 12.75 -33.06
N ALA A 203 -29.33 12.44 -32.54
CA ALA A 203 -30.28 11.55 -33.19
C ALA A 203 -30.65 11.99 -34.63
N LYS A 204 -30.81 13.33 -34.85
CA LYS A 204 -31.15 13.87 -36.17
C LYS A 204 -29.98 13.92 -37.15
N THR A 205 -28.75 13.85 -36.69
CA THR A 205 -27.57 14.16 -37.52
C THR A 205 -26.60 13.01 -37.65
N GLN A 206 -26.69 11.98 -36.79
CA GLN A 206 -25.74 10.88 -36.70
C GLN A 206 -25.58 10.05 -37.97
N ASP A 207 -26.66 9.86 -38.74
CA ASP A 207 -26.67 8.98 -39.94
C ASP A 207 -25.80 9.57 -41.06
N ALA A 208 -25.61 10.89 -41.08
CA ALA A 208 -24.73 11.58 -42.01
C ALA A 208 -23.25 11.56 -41.60
N GLN A 209 -22.93 10.99 -40.43
CA GLN A 209 -21.57 11.03 -39.91
C GLN A 209 -20.83 9.70 -40.09
N PRO A 210 -19.52 9.73 -40.42
CA PRO A 210 -18.71 8.51 -40.46
C PRO A 210 -18.59 7.95 -39.03
N LYS A 211 -18.66 6.63 -38.87
CA LYS A 211 -18.50 5.92 -37.58
C LYS A 211 -17.04 5.89 -37.15
N ASN A 212 -16.41 7.06 -37.08
CA ASN A 212 -15.04 7.26 -36.66
C ASN A 212 -14.94 7.60 -35.14
N ARG A 213 -13.74 7.88 -34.69
CA ARG A 213 -13.47 8.22 -33.28
C ARG A 213 -14.27 9.44 -32.78
N LEU A 214 -14.46 10.47 -33.62
CA LEU A 214 -15.27 11.62 -33.23
C LEU A 214 -16.75 11.29 -33.08
N TYR A 215 -17.27 10.35 -33.88
CA TYR A 215 -18.63 9.85 -33.71
C TYR A 215 -18.83 9.23 -32.32
N TYR A 216 -17.93 8.35 -31.89
CA TYR A 216 -18.05 7.71 -30.59
C TYR A 216 -17.76 8.68 -29.43
N ARG A 217 -16.87 9.67 -29.61
CA ARG A 217 -16.70 10.78 -28.64
C ARG A 217 -17.99 11.61 -28.52
N ALA A 218 -18.68 11.90 -29.62
CA ALA A 218 -19.96 12.59 -29.61
C ALA A 218 -21.05 11.75 -28.91
N LEU A 219 -21.08 10.46 -29.20
CA LEU A 219 -22.00 9.51 -28.55
C LEU A 219 -21.74 9.43 -27.03
N TYR A 220 -20.50 9.58 -26.58
CA TYR A 220 -20.15 9.65 -25.17
C TYR A 220 -20.76 10.88 -24.49
N TYR A 221 -20.82 12.04 -25.15
CA TYR A 221 -21.56 13.21 -24.63
C TYR A 221 -23.07 12.94 -24.52
N VAL A 222 -23.64 12.18 -25.44
CA VAL A 222 -25.05 11.76 -25.36
C VAL A 222 -25.29 10.89 -24.11
N ALA A 223 -24.39 9.94 -23.84
CA ALA A 223 -24.45 9.13 -22.61
C ALA A 223 -24.41 10.01 -21.35
N GLY A 224 -23.52 11.00 -21.32
CA GLY A 224 -23.44 11.98 -20.21
C GLY A 224 -24.71 12.82 -20.07
N ALA A 225 -25.41 13.13 -21.17
CA ALA A 225 -26.68 13.85 -21.13
C ALA A 225 -27.81 12.98 -20.55
N TYR A 226 -27.89 11.70 -20.91
CA TYR A 226 -28.81 10.74 -20.29
C TYR A 226 -28.52 10.57 -18.80
N LYS A 227 -27.25 10.44 -18.42
CA LYS A 227 -26.82 10.34 -17.00
C LYS A 227 -27.30 11.57 -16.21
N ALA A 228 -27.12 12.79 -16.76
CA ALA A 228 -27.55 14.03 -16.12
C ALA A 228 -29.07 14.10 -15.90
N GLN A 229 -29.86 13.40 -16.72
CA GLN A 229 -31.30 13.24 -16.56
C GLN A 229 -31.70 12.03 -15.71
N LYS A 230 -30.75 11.33 -15.11
CA LYS A 230 -30.93 10.09 -14.35
C LYS A 230 -31.54 8.95 -15.19
N GLN A 231 -31.42 9.01 -16.52
CA GLN A 231 -31.83 7.96 -17.44
C GLN A 231 -30.68 6.94 -17.57
N TYR A 232 -30.33 6.26 -16.47
CA TYR A 232 -29.14 5.42 -16.38
C TYR A 232 -29.16 4.24 -17.37
N ALA A 233 -30.32 3.65 -17.63
CA ALA A 233 -30.44 2.57 -18.61
C ALA A 233 -30.04 3.04 -20.02
N ASN A 234 -30.52 4.21 -20.45
CA ASN A 234 -30.18 4.79 -21.75
C ASN A 234 -28.70 5.23 -21.79
N ALA A 235 -28.20 5.79 -20.67
CA ALA A 235 -26.79 6.16 -20.56
C ALA A 235 -25.88 4.94 -20.73
N ASN A 236 -26.14 3.85 -20.00
CA ASN A 236 -25.36 2.63 -20.03
C ASN A 236 -25.43 1.90 -21.40
N ALA A 237 -26.61 1.85 -22.02
CA ALA A 237 -26.77 1.33 -23.38
C ALA A 237 -25.94 2.13 -24.39
N THR A 238 -25.87 3.46 -24.20
CA THR A 238 -25.05 4.33 -25.03
C THR A 238 -23.56 4.13 -24.76
N LEU A 239 -23.15 3.98 -23.49
CA LEU A 239 -21.76 3.66 -23.12
C LEU A 239 -21.30 2.32 -23.72
N ALA A 240 -22.16 1.30 -23.76
CA ALA A 240 -21.85 0.02 -24.39
C ALA A 240 -21.51 0.16 -25.89
N LYS A 241 -22.23 1.02 -26.62
CA LYS A 241 -21.91 1.37 -28.01
C LYS A 241 -20.56 2.09 -28.14
N VAL A 242 -20.28 2.99 -27.22
CA VAL A 242 -18.97 3.70 -27.17
C VAL A 242 -17.83 2.72 -26.87
N TRP A 243 -18.04 1.77 -25.97
CA TRP A 243 -17.05 0.72 -25.64
C TRP A 243 -16.63 -0.07 -26.87
N VAL A 244 -17.59 -0.55 -27.65
CA VAL A 244 -17.31 -1.30 -28.89
C VAL A 244 -16.53 -0.44 -29.89
N GLY A 245 -16.87 0.85 -30.00
CA GLY A 245 -16.23 1.77 -30.96
C GLY A 245 -14.90 2.36 -30.50
N MET A 246 -14.63 2.36 -29.19
CA MET A 246 -13.40 2.89 -28.59
C MET A 246 -12.97 2.04 -27.36
N PRO A 247 -12.55 0.79 -27.56
CA PRO A 247 -12.20 -0.10 -26.45
C PRO A 247 -11.01 0.40 -25.63
N ASP A 248 -10.12 1.20 -26.23
CA ASP A 248 -9.02 1.86 -25.55
C ASP A 248 -9.48 2.93 -24.54
N LYS A 249 -10.76 3.24 -24.46
CA LYS A 249 -11.39 4.16 -23.51
C LYS A 249 -12.22 3.45 -22.43
N ALA A 250 -12.11 2.12 -22.33
CA ALA A 250 -12.88 1.30 -21.40
C ALA A 250 -12.85 1.84 -19.96
N GLN A 251 -11.71 2.29 -19.47
CA GLN A 251 -11.56 2.83 -18.12
C GLN A 251 -12.47 4.04 -17.84
N ILE A 252 -12.50 5.03 -18.75
CA ILE A 252 -13.34 6.20 -18.54
C ILE A 252 -14.83 5.88 -18.69
N LEU A 253 -15.16 4.88 -19.49
CA LEU A 253 -16.54 4.43 -19.67
C LEU A 253 -17.06 3.72 -18.43
N THR A 254 -16.22 2.90 -17.77
CA THR A 254 -16.57 2.30 -16.47
C THR A 254 -16.80 3.36 -15.41
N TYR A 255 -15.98 4.40 -15.35
CA TYR A 255 -16.17 5.51 -14.40
C TYR A 255 -17.53 6.21 -14.54
N ASP A 256 -18.05 6.35 -15.77
CA ASP A 256 -19.35 6.97 -16.03
C ASP A 256 -20.53 5.99 -15.97
N TYR A 257 -20.27 4.70 -15.92
CA TYR A 257 -21.29 3.66 -15.80
C TYR A 257 -22.04 3.77 -14.47
N HIS A 258 -23.32 3.47 -14.47
CA HIS A 258 -24.14 3.41 -13.26
C HIS A 258 -24.72 1.99 -13.11
N PRO A 259 -24.38 1.24 -12.04
CA PRO A 259 -24.88 -0.12 -11.84
C PRO A 259 -26.41 -0.21 -11.91
N LEU A 260 -26.92 -1.22 -12.60
CA LEU A 260 -28.35 -1.45 -12.81
C LEU A 260 -28.79 -2.78 -12.22
N ALA A 261 -30.04 -2.84 -11.77
CA ALA A 261 -30.68 -4.11 -11.46
C ALA A 261 -30.86 -4.98 -12.74
N ASN A 262 -30.77 -6.29 -12.62
CA ASN A 262 -30.86 -7.23 -13.75
C ASN A 262 -32.12 -7.03 -14.63
N ALA A 263 -33.27 -6.66 -14.02
CA ALA A 263 -34.50 -6.36 -14.77
C ALA A 263 -34.32 -5.15 -15.71
N GLN A 264 -33.59 -4.12 -15.29
CA GLN A 264 -33.32 -2.93 -16.09
C GLN A 264 -32.33 -3.28 -17.22
N ILE A 265 -31.28 -4.08 -16.92
CA ILE A 265 -30.34 -4.56 -17.96
C ILE A 265 -31.12 -5.35 -19.01
N ASN A 266 -31.92 -6.33 -18.61
CA ASN A 266 -32.69 -7.15 -19.51
C ASN A 266 -33.64 -6.35 -20.42
N SER A 267 -34.14 -5.19 -19.98
CA SER A 267 -35.02 -4.32 -20.76
C SER A 267 -34.30 -3.61 -21.92
N ILE A 268 -32.99 -3.39 -21.82
CA ILE A 268 -32.20 -2.67 -22.82
C ILE A 268 -31.44 -3.61 -23.77
N LEU A 269 -31.13 -4.85 -23.33
CA LEU A 269 -30.41 -5.83 -24.16
C LEU A 269 -30.98 -6.02 -25.57
N PRO A 270 -32.30 -6.13 -25.81
CA PRO A 270 -32.84 -6.36 -27.15
C PRO A 270 -32.50 -5.26 -28.17
N ASN A 271 -32.09 -4.06 -27.68
CA ASN A 271 -31.75 -2.93 -28.53
C ASN A 271 -30.23 -2.80 -28.79
N LEU A 272 -29.45 -3.78 -28.36
CA LEU A 272 -27.98 -3.80 -28.43
C LEU A 272 -27.52 -4.97 -29.33
N SER A 273 -26.42 -4.77 -30.07
CA SER A 273 -25.73 -5.87 -30.75
C SER A 273 -25.09 -6.84 -29.73
N ALA A 274 -24.67 -8.02 -30.18
CA ALA A 274 -24.04 -9.00 -29.31
C ALA A 274 -22.78 -8.43 -28.64
N GLU A 275 -21.96 -7.68 -29.38
CA GLU A 275 -20.75 -7.03 -28.81
C GLU A 275 -21.12 -5.93 -27.78
N GLU A 276 -22.16 -5.13 -28.08
CA GLU A 276 -22.65 -4.11 -27.17
C GLU A 276 -23.25 -4.72 -25.90
N GLN A 277 -23.93 -5.88 -25.99
CA GLN A 277 -24.41 -6.63 -24.83
C GLN A 277 -23.23 -7.15 -23.96
N CYS A 278 -22.19 -7.69 -24.59
CA CYS A 278 -20.98 -8.11 -23.88
C CYS A 278 -20.32 -6.94 -23.15
N ALA A 279 -20.16 -5.79 -23.82
CA ALA A 279 -19.62 -4.56 -23.21
C ALA A 279 -20.45 -4.06 -22.02
N LEU A 280 -21.80 -4.12 -22.14
CA LEU A 280 -22.70 -3.75 -21.03
C LEU A 280 -22.51 -4.65 -19.81
N TRP A 281 -22.48 -5.96 -20.02
CA TRP A 281 -22.23 -6.92 -18.94
C TRP A 281 -20.80 -6.80 -18.37
N ALA A 282 -19.81 -6.44 -19.20
CA ALA A 282 -18.45 -6.20 -18.73
C ALA A 282 -18.38 -4.99 -17.78
N MET A 283 -19.06 -3.89 -18.10
CA MET A 283 -19.15 -2.72 -17.21
C MET A 283 -19.93 -3.06 -15.93
N GLN A 284 -21.02 -3.80 -16.02
CA GLN A 284 -21.78 -4.24 -14.84
C GLN A 284 -20.93 -5.12 -13.93
N GLY A 285 -20.23 -6.11 -14.47
CA GLY A 285 -19.37 -7.01 -13.70
C GLY A 285 -18.15 -6.32 -13.08
N TYR A 286 -17.74 -5.19 -13.64
CA TYR A 286 -16.66 -4.39 -13.06
C TYR A 286 -17.06 -3.71 -11.75
N TYR A 287 -18.32 -3.26 -11.61
CA TYR A 287 -18.87 -2.62 -10.43
C TYR A 287 -19.57 -3.55 -9.45
N ASP A 288 -20.22 -4.58 -9.98
CA ASP A 288 -20.88 -5.58 -9.16
C ASP A 288 -19.83 -6.60 -8.69
N THR A 289 -19.78 -6.90 -7.42
CA THR A 289 -18.89 -7.93 -6.87
C THR A 289 -19.23 -9.35 -7.37
N ASN A 290 -20.14 -9.47 -8.32
CA ASN A 290 -20.57 -10.72 -8.97
C ASN A 290 -20.02 -10.86 -10.40
N GLU A 291 -18.70 -10.76 -10.56
CA GLU A 291 -18.04 -10.99 -11.86
C GLU A 291 -18.43 -12.33 -12.48
N ALA A 292 -18.67 -13.37 -11.65
CA ALA A 292 -19.05 -14.69 -12.13
C ALA A 292 -20.38 -14.69 -12.93
N GLU A 293 -21.38 -13.92 -12.51
CA GLU A 293 -22.62 -13.79 -13.25
C GLU A 293 -22.39 -13.06 -14.59
N ALA A 294 -21.67 -11.94 -14.55
CA ALA A 294 -21.38 -11.17 -15.76
C ALA A 294 -20.62 -12.02 -16.80
N ILE A 295 -19.60 -12.78 -16.37
CA ILE A 295 -18.85 -13.70 -17.23
C ILE A 295 -19.80 -14.73 -17.86
N GLN A 296 -20.66 -15.39 -17.08
CA GLN A 296 -21.59 -16.40 -17.60
C GLN A 296 -22.59 -15.80 -18.59
N ARG A 297 -23.07 -14.56 -18.35
CA ARG A 297 -23.94 -13.83 -19.29
C ARG A 297 -23.22 -13.54 -20.61
N ILE A 298 -21.95 -13.06 -20.54
CA ILE A 298 -21.14 -12.79 -21.72
C ILE A 298 -20.89 -14.10 -22.52
N LEU A 299 -20.48 -15.16 -21.83
CA LEU A 299 -20.26 -16.47 -22.49
C LEU A 299 -21.49 -17.03 -23.18
N ALA A 300 -22.69 -16.78 -22.65
CA ALA A 300 -23.95 -17.18 -23.27
C ALA A 300 -24.26 -16.37 -24.55
N ILE A 301 -23.79 -15.12 -24.65
CA ILE A 301 -23.95 -14.26 -25.81
C ILE A 301 -22.85 -14.56 -26.85
N ASN A 302 -21.60 -14.52 -26.42
CA ASN A 302 -20.43 -14.73 -27.26
C ASN A 302 -19.29 -15.41 -26.45
N PRO A 303 -19.09 -16.73 -26.58
CA PRO A 303 -18.01 -17.44 -25.87
C PRO A 303 -16.61 -16.98 -26.26
N ALA A 304 -16.45 -16.25 -27.36
CA ALA A 304 -15.19 -15.71 -27.85
C ALA A 304 -14.95 -14.25 -27.46
N ALA A 305 -15.80 -13.64 -26.63
CA ALA A 305 -15.68 -12.27 -26.18
C ALA A 305 -14.41 -12.07 -25.32
N GLU A 306 -13.66 -11.01 -25.59
CA GLU A 306 -12.39 -10.74 -24.87
C GLU A 306 -12.62 -10.04 -23.53
N GLU A 307 -13.81 -9.46 -23.32
CA GLU A 307 -14.21 -8.81 -22.07
C GLU A 307 -14.20 -9.78 -20.87
N VAL A 308 -14.38 -11.06 -21.10
CA VAL A 308 -14.33 -12.08 -20.04
C VAL A 308 -12.94 -12.20 -19.41
N ASP A 309 -11.87 -11.85 -20.14
CA ASP A 309 -10.50 -12.07 -19.69
C ASP A 309 -10.18 -11.24 -18.45
N PHE A 310 -10.46 -9.93 -18.46
CA PHE A 310 -10.19 -9.09 -17.30
C PHE A 310 -11.16 -9.37 -16.14
N LEU A 311 -12.42 -9.68 -16.43
CA LEU A 311 -13.39 -10.06 -15.40
C LEU A 311 -13.00 -11.37 -14.72
N LEU A 312 -12.53 -12.37 -15.48
CA LEU A 312 -12.05 -13.63 -14.92
C LEU A 312 -10.83 -13.44 -14.04
N SER A 313 -9.88 -12.59 -14.46
CA SER A 313 -8.73 -12.25 -13.64
C SER A 313 -9.14 -11.58 -12.32
N ARG A 314 -10.08 -10.63 -12.36
CA ARG A 314 -10.64 -9.98 -11.16
C ARG A 314 -11.36 -10.98 -10.25
N TYR A 315 -12.16 -11.88 -10.84
CA TYR A 315 -12.84 -12.93 -10.09
C TYR A 315 -11.86 -13.83 -9.34
N VAL A 316 -10.78 -14.28 -10.01
CA VAL A 316 -9.75 -15.11 -9.40
C VAL A 316 -9.02 -14.33 -8.29
N ASN A 317 -8.64 -13.07 -8.54
CA ASN A 317 -7.98 -12.21 -7.56
C ASN A 317 -8.88 -11.95 -6.34
N GLY A 318 -10.18 -11.75 -6.55
CA GLY A 318 -11.15 -11.59 -5.47
C GLY A 318 -11.32 -12.84 -4.60
N VAL A 319 -11.26 -14.04 -5.22
CA VAL A 319 -11.25 -15.30 -4.47
C VAL A 319 -9.93 -15.47 -3.72
N GLU A 320 -8.79 -15.21 -4.37
CA GLU A 320 -7.47 -15.28 -3.75
C GLU A 320 -7.38 -14.36 -2.52
N TYR A 321 -7.87 -13.14 -2.60
CA TYR A 321 -7.89 -12.20 -1.48
C TYR A 321 -8.64 -12.76 -0.25
N LYS A 322 -9.72 -13.48 -0.46
CA LYS A 322 -10.50 -14.09 0.62
C LYS A 322 -9.79 -15.27 1.29
N VAL A 323 -8.98 -16.01 0.54
CA VAL A 323 -8.27 -17.19 1.05
C VAL A 323 -6.86 -16.87 1.56
N ASN A 324 -6.20 -15.84 1.04
CA ASN A 324 -4.85 -15.44 1.43
C ASN A 324 -4.86 -14.36 2.52
N VAL A 325 -5.32 -14.72 3.71
CA VAL A 325 -5.34 -13.81 4.88
C VAL A 325 -4.08 -13.91 5.75
N TRP A 326 -3.08 -14.65 5.30
CA TRP A 326 -1.86 -14.92 6.06
C TRP A 326 -0.77 -13.90 5.71
N ASN A 327 -0.25 -13.22 6.73
CA ASN A 327 0.80 -12.21 6.63
C ASN A 327 1.65 -12.19 7.92
N GLU A 328 2.58 -11.26 8.02
CA GLU A 328 3.42 -11.10 9.22
C GLU A 328 2.63 -10.85 10.50
N GLY A 329 1.52 -10.09 10.42
CA GLY A 329 0.62 -9.84 11.56
C GLY A 329 -0.30 -11.03 11.90
N ASN A 330 -0.48 -11.96 10.96
CA ASN A 330 -1.33 -13.15 11.12
C ASN A 330 -0.66 -14.39 10.49
N PRO A 331 0.45 -14.89 11.07
CA PRO A 331 1.19 -16.01 10.51
C PRO A 331 0.41 -17.32 10.55
N LEU A 332 0.62 -18.16 9.56
CA LEU A 332 0.02 -19.50 9.50
C LEU A 332 0.55 -20.40 10.61
N LYS A 333 -0.29 -20.68 11.61
CA LYS A 333 0.09 -21.49 12.78
C LYS A 333 0.01 -23.01 12.53
N GLN A 334 -0.97 -23.45 11.76
CA GLN A 334 -1.23 -24.89 11.49
C GLN A 334 -1.75 -25.06 10.06
N THR A 335 -1.30 -26.12 9.39
CA THR A 335 -1.79 -26.44 8.03
C THR A 335 -3.26 -26.81 8.01
N ALA A 336 -3.77 -27.43 9.05
CA ALA A 336 -5.20 -27.71 9.20
C ALA A 336 -6.05 -26.42 9.22
N THR A 337 -5.57 -25.36 9.87
CA THR A 337 -6.24 -24.04 9.89
C THR A 337 -6.33 -23.45 8.49
N TYR A 338 -5.24 -23.52 7.71
CA TYR A 338 -5.24 -23.10 6.31
C TYR A 338 -6.27 -23.87 5.48
N GLN A 339 -6.27 -25.19 5.60
CA GLN A 339 -7.21 -26.05 4.84
C GLN A 339 -8.66 -25.81 5.24
N GLN A 340 -8.96 -25.63 6.54
CA GLN A 340 -10.31 -25.33 7.03
C GLN A 340 -10.78 -23.96 6.57
N HIS A 341 -9.91 -22.95 6.64
CA HIS A 341 -10.21 -21.62 6.16
C HIS A 341 -10.51 -21.64 4.65
N ASN A 342 -9.63 -22.22 3.84
CA ASN A 342 -9.86 -22.32 2.39
C ASN A 342 -11.15 -23.08 2.08
N LYS A 343 -11.42 -24.19 2.76
CA LYS A 343 -12.67 -24.95 2.58
C LYS A 343 -13.90 -24.10 2.89
N LYS A 344 -13.85 -23.27 3.93
CA LYS A 344 -14.93 -22.36 4.30
C LYS A 344 -15.13 -21.30 3.22
N GLU A 345 -14.09 -20.56 2.87
CA GLU A 345 -14.16 -19.48 1.88
C GLU A 345 -14.51 -20.00 0.47
N MET A 346 -14.00 -21.16 0.10
CA MET A 346 -14.30 -21.82 -1.17
C MET A 346 -15.67 -22.53 -1.22
N SER A 347 -16.37 -22.69 -0.10
CA SER A 347 -17.66 -23.39 -0.07
C SER A 347 -18.75 -22.71 -0.91
N GLY A 348 -18.75 -21.37 -0.93
CA GLY A 348 -19.64 -20.55 -1.75
C GLY A 348 -19.13 -20.26 -3.16
N VAL A 349 -17.91 -20.69 -3.51
CA VAL A 349 -17.29 -20.42 -4.81
C VAL A 349 -17.63 -21.53 -5.79
N ALA A 350 -18.60 -21.27 -6.69
CA ALA A 350 -18.94 -22.16 -7.77
C ALA A 350 -17.87 -22.08 -8.86
N ILE A 351 -17.09 -23.14 -9.08
CA ILE A 351 -16.07 -23.19 -10.15
C ILE A 351 -16.41 -24.13 -11.29
N ASP A 352 -17.49 -24.90 -11.20
CA ASP A 352 -17.86 -25.86 -12.23
C ASP A 352 -18.16 -25.21 -13.59
N TRP A 353 -18.76 -24.02 -13.56
CA TRP A 353 -18.98 -23.23 -14.78
C TRP A 353 -17.65 -22.78 -15.42
N LEU A 354 -16.66 -22.44 -14.61
CA LEU A 354 -15.33 -22.03 -15.06
C LEU A 354 -14.59 -23.22 -15.69
N VAL A 355 -14.63 -24.38 -15.03
CA VAL A 355 -14.06 -25.63 -15.55
C VAL A 355 -14.70 -26.00 -16.91
N LYS A 356 -16.03 -25.93 -17.02
CA LYS A 356 -16.72 -26.15 -18.28
C LYS A 356 -16.33 -25.16 -19.37
N ALA A 357 -16.20 -23.88 -19.00
CA ALA A 357 -15.77 -22.84 -19.93
C ALA A 357 -14.31 -23.04 -20.41
N ALA A 358 -13.41 -23.46 -19.51
CA ALA A 358 -12.04 -23.80 -19.88
C ALA A 358 -11.96 -24.92 -20.94
N GLU A 359 -12.92 -25.84 -20.95
CA GLU A 359 -13.01 -26.93 -21.91
C GLU A 359 -13.76 -26.55 -23.19
N HIS A 360 -14.51 -25.44 -23.18
CA HIS A 360 -15.33 -25.02 -24.34
C HIS A 360 -14.45 -24.53 -25.51
N THR A 361 -14.65 -25.08 -26.69
CA THR A 361 -13.77 -24.85 -27.85
C THR A 361 -13.74 -23.42 -28.38
N ALA A 362 -14.84 -22.67 -28.24
CA ALA A 362 -14.94 -21.28 -28.71
C ALA A 362 -14.26 -20.23 -27.83
N VAL A 363 -13.88 -20.59 -26.62
CA VAL A 363 -13.13 -19.67 -25.72
C VAL A 363 -11.75 -19.44 -26.28
N LYS A 364 -11.36 -18.16 -26.47
CA LYS A 364 -10.11 -17.78 -27.15
C LYS A 364 -8.88 -17.93 -26.28
N ASN A 365 -8.89 -17.40 -25.07
CA ASN A 365 -7.71 -17.34 -24.18
C ASN A 365 -7.62 -18.60 -23.31
N LYS A 366 -7.37 -19.75 -23.96
CA LYS A 366 -7.28 -21.05 -23.28
C LYS A 366 -6.28 -21.07 -22.13
N TYR A 367 -5.18 -20.36 -22.28
CA TYR A 367 -4.17 -20.20 -21.23
C TYR A 367 -4.79 -19.67 -19.94
N LEU A 368 -5.44 -18.49 -20.00
CA LEU A 368 -6.05 -17.84 -18.84
C LEU A 368 -7.06 -18.77 -18.14
N TRP A 369 -7.96 -19.38 -18.90
CA TRP A 369 -9.01 -20.25 -18.34
C TRP A 369 -8.44 -21.48 -17.65
N ASN A 370 -7.42 -22.11 -18.24
CA ASN A 370 -6.78 -23.28 -17.65
C ASN A 370 -5.97 -22.91 -16.41
N VAL A 371 -5.24 -21.78 -16.40
CA VAL A 371 -4.52 -21.29 -15.20
C VAL A 371 -5.50 -20.95 -14.08
N ALA A 372 -6.59 -20.24 -14.39
CA ALA A 372 -7.64 -19.89 -13.42
C ALA A 372 -8.28 -21.15 -12.81
N ALA A 373 -8.65 -22.14 -13.65
CA ALA A 373 -9.20 -23.40 -13.17
C ALA A 373 -8.21 -24.16 -12.26
N GLY A 374 -6.94 -24.26 -12.68
CA GLY A 374 -5.90 -24.90 -11.88
C GLY A 374 -5.70 -24.22 -10.53
N TYR A 375 -5.66 -22.88 -10.51
CA TYR A 375 -5.44 -22.12 -9.29
C TYR A 375 -6.60 -22.23 -8.29
N LEU A 376 -7.85 -22.08 -8.75
CA LEU A 376 -9.02 -22.21 -7.89
C LEU A 376 -9.25 -23.66 -7.39
N LEU A 377 -8.92 -24.66 -8.20
CA LEU A 377 -8.95 -26.07 -7.77
C LEU A 377 -7.92 -26.35 -6.68
N MET A 378 -6.74 -25.72 -6.73
CA MET A 378 -5.74 -25.80 -5.65
C MET A 378 -6.34 -25.31 -4.33
N TYR A 379 -7.01 -24.16 -4.31
CA TYR A 379 -7.65 -23.66 -3.09
C TYR A 379 -8.80 -24.56 -2.58
N LYS A 380 -9.43 -25.32 -3.47
CA LYS A 380 -10.41 -26.36 -3.07
C LYS A 380 -9.75 -27.64 -2.55
N ALA A 381 -8.41 -27.70 -2.47
CA ALA A 381 -7.64 -28.89 -2.16
C ALA A 381 -7.83 -30.06 -3.16
N GLU A 382 -8.26 -29.75 -4.39
CA GLU A 382 -8.37 -30.68 -5.50
C GLU A 382 -7.07 -30.72 -6.33
N ASN A 383 -5.94 -30.91 -5.64
CA ASN A 383 -4.58 -30.71 -6.16
C ASN A 383 -4.27 -31.54 -7.43
N ALA A 384 -4.78 -32.78 -7.52
CA ALA A 384 -4.59 -33.62 -8.72
C ALA A 384 -5.31 -33.06 -9.94
N ARG A 385 -6.54 -32.55 -9.77
CA ARG A 385 -7.28 -31.86 -10.85
C ARG A 385 -6.62 -30.55 -11.21
N ALA A 386 -6.19 -29.78 -10.23
CA ALA A 386 -5.43 -28.54 -10.45
C ALA A 386 -4.25 -28.78 -11.39
N LYS A 387 -3.47 -29.83 -11.14
CA LYS A 387 -2.30 -30.19 -11.97
C LYS A 387 -2.67 -30.49 -13.42
N VAL A 388 -3.80 -31.14 -13.68
CA VAL A 388 -4.27 -31.42 -15.04
C VAL A 388 -4.53 -30.12 -15.81
N PHE A 389 -5.16 -29.12 -15.16
CA PHE A 389 -5.43 -27.82 -15.80
C PHE A 389 -4.15 -27.01 -16.00
N LEU A 390 -3.21 -27.05 -15.05
CA LEU A 390 -1.90 -26.39 -15.22
C LEU A 390 -1.11 -27.01 -16.38
N GLN A 391 -1.17 -28.32 -16.58
CA GLN A 391 -0.55 -29.00 -17.73
C GLN A 391 -1.24 -28.64 -19.06
N LYS A 392 -2.56 -28.41 -19.07
CA LYS A 392 -3.26 -27.87 -20.24
C LYS A 392 -2.80 -26.43 -20.52
N ALA A 393 -2.68 -25.59 -19.49
CA ALA A 393 -2.20 -24.23 -19.61
C ALA A 393 -0.76 -24.15 -20.16
N GLU A 394 0.12 -25.07 -19.76
CA GLU A 394 1.51 -25.14 -20.22
C GLU A 394 1.61 -25.30 -21.74
N LYS A 395 0.69 -26.05 -22.35
CA LYS A 395 0.61 -26.23 -23.81
C LYS A 395 0.16 -24.96 -24.55
N GLU A 396 -0.56 -24.09 -23.86
CA GLU A 396 -1.11 -22.84 -24.41
C GLU A 396 -0.24 -21.61 -24.10
N ALA A 397 0.74 -21.74 -23.20
CA ALA A 397 1.63 -20.67 -22.81
C ALA A 397 2.54 -20.24 -23.96
N LYS A 398 2.57 -18.93 -24.25
CA LYS A 398 3.28 -18.34 -25.38
C LYS A 398 4.52 -17.53 -24.98
N THR A 399 4.59 -17.10 -23.71
CA THR A 399 5.68 -16.27 -23.20
C THR A 399 6.37 -16.89 -21.99
N PRO A 400 7.62 -16.52 -21.71
CA PRO A 400 8.33 -16.98 -20.51
C PRO A 400 7.59 -16.62 -19.21
N GLU A 401 6.94 -15.45 -19.17
CA GLU A 401 6.17 -15.01 -18.00
C GLU A 401 4.94 -15.91 -17.78
N GLN A 402 4.25 -16.33 -18.86
CA GLN A 402 3.15 -17.27 -18.77
C GLN A 402 3.61 -18.64 -18.26
N GLN A 403 4.75 -19.12 -18.69
CA GLN A 403 5.36 -20.36 -18.17
C GLN A 403 5.75 -20.22 -16.71
N ALA A 404 6.32 -19.08 -16.31
CA ALA A 404 6.67 -18.80 -14.93
C ALA A 404 5.42 -18.74 -14.03
N GLN A 405 4.32 -18.11 -14.48
CA GLN A 405 3.04 -18.07 -13.76
C GLN A 405 2.52 -19.48 -13.45
N ILE A 406 2.51 -20.37 -14.44
CA ILE A 406 2.10 -21.77 -14.24
C ILE A 406 3.00 -22.45 -13.21
N ARG A 407 4.32 -22.28 -13.36
CA ARG A 407 5.29 -22.92 -12.49
C ARG A 407 5.19 -22.44 -11.04
N ILE A 408 4.92 -21.15 -10.81
CA ILE A 408 4.65 -20.60 -9.47
C ILE A 408 3.43 -21.30 -8.85
N ILE A 409 2.32 -21.37 -9.59
CA ILE A 409 1.09 -22.01 -9.10
C ILE A 409 1.29 -23.52 -8.89
N ASP A 410 2.05 -24.21 -9.74
CA ASP A 410 2.35 -25.63 -9.56
C ASP A 410 3.20 -25.90 -8.31
N VAL A 411 4.15 -24.99 -7.98
CA VAL A 411 4.90 -25.06 -6.71
C VAL A 411 3.95 -24.91 -5.51
N LEU A 412 3.06 -23.93 -5.54
CA LEU A 412 2.05 -23.74 -4.49
C LEU A 412 1.14 -24.96 -4.35
N ASN A 413 0.68 -25.50 -5.47
CA ASN A 413 -0.18 -26.69 -5.50
C ASN A 413 0.52 -27.91 -4.89
N GLU A 414 1.81 -28.10 -5.15
CA GLU A 414 2.57 -29.22 -4.61
C GLU A 414 2.86 -29.04 -3.12
N VAL A 415 3.26 -27.83 -2.69
CA VAL A 415 3.54 -27.52 -1.28
C VAL A 415 2.28 -27.66 -0.43
N THR A 416 1.16 -27.07 -0.85
CA THR A 416 -0.10 -27.10 -0.09
C THR A 416 -0.77 -28.48 -0.08
N SER A 417 -0.38 -29.39 -1.00
CA SER A 417 -0.80 -30.80 -1.00
C SER A 417 -0.06 -31.65 0.04
N CYS A 418 1.09 -31.18 0.54
CA CYS A 418 1.87 -31.91 1.53
C CYS A 418 1.16 -31.92 2.89
N LYS A 419 0.92 -33.10 3.43
CA LYS A 419 0.37 -33.29 4.79
C LYS A 419 1.47 -33.43 5.84
N THR A 420 2.66 -33.78 5.42
CA THR A 420 3.84 -33.91 6.28
C THR A 420 5.08 -33.53 5.50
N ILE A 421 6.12 -33.09 6.21
CA ILE A 421 7.44 -32.85 5.65
C ILE A 421 8.44 -33.89 6.18
N ASP A 422 9.02 -34.67 5.29
CA ASP A 422 10.05 -35.68 5.57
C ASP A 422 11.18 -35.54 4.54
N LYS A 423 12.24 -36.36 4.65
CA LYS A 423 13.41 -36.26 3.77
C LYS A 423 13.08 -36.47 2.29
N GLU A 424 12.10 -37.29 1.97
CA GLU A 424 11.63 -37.46 0.57
C GLU A 424 10.88 -36.24 0.07
N ALA A 425 10.03 -35.64 0.91
CA ALA A 425 9.34 -34.38 0.59
C ALA A 425 10.36 -33.25 0.43
N GLU A 426 11.33 -33.09 1.33
CA GLU A 426 12.42 -32.11 1.23
C GLU A 426 13.16 -32.23 -0.11
N LYS A 427 13.57 -33.45 -0.48
CA LYS A 427 14.28 -33.73 -1.74
C LYS A 427 13.42 -33.39 -2.97
N ARG A 428 12.14 -33.75 -2.94
CA ARG A 428 11.19 -33.47 -4.03
C ARG A 428 10.95 -31.98 -4.21
N LEU A 429 10.81 -31.24 -3.12
CA LEU A 429 10.49 -29.82 -3.14
C LEU A 429 11.72 -28.93 -3.39
N LEU A 430 12.93 -29.39 -3.06
CA LEU A 430 14.13 -28.54 -3.06
C LEU A 430 14.33 -27.75 -4.35
N LYS A 431 14.35 -28.42 -5.51
CA LYS A 431 14.57 -27.73 -6.80
C LYS A 431 13.47 -26.74 -7.16
N ARG A 432 12.25 -26.97 -6.65
CA ARG A 432 11.10 -26.10 -6.90
C ARG A 432 11.17 -24.83 -6.06
N VAL A 433 11.48 -24.96 -4.76
CA VAL A 433 11.64 -23.79 -3.89
C VAL A 433 12.88 -22.97 -4.25
N GLN A 434 13.98 -23.64 -4.64
CA GLN A 434 15.18 -22.96 -5.14
C GLN A 434 14.89 -22.13 -6.39
N TRP A 435 14.14 -22.70 -7.34
CA TRP A 435 13.74 -21.97 -8.53
C TRP A 435 12.83 -20.78 -8.19
N LEU A 436 11.84 -20.96 -7.31
CA LEU A 436 10.92 -19.88 -6.93
C LEU A 436 11.66 -18.73 -6.26
N TRP A 437 12.61 -19.06 -5.39
CA TRP A 437 13.47 -18.05 -4.78
C TRP A 437 14.33 -17.30 -5.79
N GLN A 438 15.02 -18.04 -6.66
CA GLN A 438 15.86 -17.40 -7.69
C GLN A 438 15.05 -16.50 -8.61
N TYR A 439 13.85 -16.94 -8.99
CA TYR A 439 12.95 -16.15 -9.80
C TYR A 439 12.56 -14.83 -9.10
N PHE A 440 12.26 -14.90 -7.81
CA PHE A 440 11.94 -13.73 -6.99
C PHE A 440 13.12 -12.76 -6.90
N GLU A 441 14.33 -13.24 -6.63
CA GLU A 441 15.54 -12.41 -6.55
C GLU A 441 15.87 -11.73 -7.89
N ASP A 442 15.80 -12.46 -8.99
CA ASP A 442 16.07 -11.93 -10.33
C ASP A 442 15.02 -10.85 -10.72
N ALA A 443 13.75 -11.05 -10.35
CA ALA A 443 12.68 -10.11 -10.58
C ALA A 443 12.90 -8.81 -9.78
N ASN A 444 13.22 -8.93 -8.49
CA ASN A 444 13.55 -7.80 -7.62
C ASN A 444 14.78 -7.01 -8.12
N ALA A 445 15.85 -7.71 -8.47
CA ALA A 445 17.06 -7.07 -8.95
C ALA A 445 16.84 -6.29 -10.26
N SER A 446 15.94 -6.75 -11.11
CA SER A 446 15.60 -6.09 -12.38
C SER A 446 14.59 -4.95 -12.24
N GLY A 447 13.88 -4.83 -11.12
CA GLY A 447 12.76 -3.90 -10.94
C GLY A 447 11.58 -4.13 -11.88
N LYS A 448 11.44 -5.35 -12.43
CA LYS A 448 10.46 -5.72 -13.46
C LYS A 448 9.53 -6.84 -13.01
N GLU A 449 9.28 -6.94 -11.72
CA GLU A 449 8.40 -7.99 -11.22
C GLU A 449 6.96 -7.80 -11.73
N LYS A 450 6.47 -8.80 -12.49
CA LYS A 450 5.09 -8.85 -12.96
C LYS A 450 4.25 -9.91 -12.24
N LEU A 451 4.90 -10.89 -11.61
CA LEU A 451 4.25 -12.11 -11.13
C LEU A 451 4.08 -12.19 -9.62
N ARG A 452 4.51 -11.18 -8.88
CA ARG A 452 4.40 -11.12 -7.40
C ARG A 452 4.87 -12.42 -6.74
N SER A 453 6.00 -12.94 -7.25
CA SER A 453 6.59 -14.21 -6.82
C SER A 453 7.00 -14.21 -5.35
N GLY A 454 7.25 -13.03 -4.76
CA GLY A 454 7.51 -12.86 -3.34
C GLY A 454 6.36 -13.34 -2.47
N ASN A 455 5.11 -13.08 -2.85
CA ASN A 455 3.93 -13.54 -2.11
C ASN A 455 3.77 -15.08 -2.17
N ALA A 456 4.05 -15.67 -3.34
CA ALA A 456 4.07 -17.13 -3.46
C ALA A 456 5.17 -17.74 -2.58
N PHE A 457 6.35 -17.14 -2.55
CA PHE A 457 7.46 -17.60 -1.72
C PHE A 457 7.14 -17.46 -0.22
N ALA A 458 6.49 -16.36 0.20
CA ALA A 458 6.04 -16.17 1.57
C ALA A 458 5.04 -17.26 2.00
N LEU A 459 4.05 -17.59 1.17
CA LEU A 459 3.10 -18.66 1.46
C LEU A 459 3.80 -20.04 1.56
N VAL A 460 4.74 -20.32 0.65
CA VAL A 460 5.55 -21.56 0.70
C VAL A 460 6.29 -21.67 2.03
N ARG A 461 6.97 -20.60 2.45
CA ARG A 461 7.71 -20.55 3.72
C ARG A 461 6.79 -20.81 4.92
N GLN A 462 5.67 -20.08 5.01
CA GLN A 462 4.72 -20.19 6.11
C GLN A 462 4.10 -21.60 6.19
N TYR A 463 3.71 -22.16 5.05
CA TYR A 463 3.11 -23.51 5.02
C TYR A 463 4.11 -24.59 5.45
N LEU A 464 5.34 -24.56 4.92
CA LEU A 464 6.40 -25.48 5.31
C LEU A 464 6.81 -25.29 6.78
N SER A 465 6.89 -24.05 7.26
CA SER A 465 7.14 -23.74 8.68
C SER A 465 6.08 -24.38 9.58
N ALA A 466 4.80 -24.26 9.21
CA ALA A 466 3.71 -24.90 9.96
C ALA A 466 3.84 -26.44 9.99
N LEU A 467 4.19 -27.07 8.85
CA LEU A 467 4.43 -28.53 8.80
C LEU A 467 5.56 -28.98 9.73
N TYR A 468 6.68 -28.23 9.79
CA TYR A 468 7.77 -28.53 10.71
C TYR A 468 7.35 -28.35 12.18
N ARG A 469 6.58 -27.32 12.48
CA ARG A 469 6.06 -27.05 13.82
C ARG A 469 5.13 -28.18 14.30
N GLU A 470 4.25 -28.65 13.45
CA GLU A 470 3.34 -29.77 13.72
C GLU A 470 4.11 -31.06 14.04
N LYS A 471 5.31 -31.22 13.52
CA LYS A 471 6.24 -32.34 13.84
C LYS A 471 7.14 -32.08 15.05
N GLY A 472 7.01 -30.92 15.70
CA GLY A 472 7.85 -30.54 16.83
C GLY A 472 9.27 -30.08 16.44
N ASN A 473 9.56 -29.89 15.13
CA ASN A 473 10.84 -29.35 14.69
C ASN A 473 10.78 -27.81 14.69
N THR A 474 10.91 -27.23 15.87
CA THR A 474 10.83 -25.77 16.08
C THR A 474 11.96 -25.01 15.39
N LEU A 475 13.15 -25.62 15.26
CA LEU A 475 14.29 -25.03 14.59
C LEU A 475 14.02 -24.80 13.10
N MET A 476 13.58 -25.84 12.39
CA MET A 476 13.25 -25.70 10.97
C MET A 476 12.03 -24.81 10.75
N SER A 477 11.08 -24.79 11.69
CA SER A 477 9.94 -23.87 11.64
C SER A 477 10.40 -22.41 11.70
N GLU A 478 11.28 -22.08 12.65
CA GLU A 478 11.88 -20.75 12.79
C GLU A 478 12.72 -20.36 11.59
N LEU A 479 13.52 -21.29 11.06
CA LEU A 479 14.40 -21.06 9.93
C LEU A 479 13.63 -20.64 8.66
N LEU A 480 12.43 -21.21 8.46
CA LEU A 480 11.57 -20.88 7.33
C LEU A 480 10.74 -19.62 7.55
N ASP A 481 10.23 -19.45 8.77
CA ASP A 481 9.35 -18.34 9.10
C ASP A 481 9.54 -17.96 10.58
N VAL A 482 9.90 -16.71 10.82
CA VAL A 482 10.27 -16.22 12.17
C VAL A 482 9.10 -16.39 13.14
N GLN A 483 9.37 -17.07 14.26
CA GLN A 483 8.36 -17.41 15.26
C GLN A 483 8.40 -16.45 16.45
N PRO A 484 7.24 -15.96 16.92
CA PRO A 484 7.17 -15.17 18.14
C PRO A 484 7.83 -15.90 19.32
N ASN A 485 8.58 -15.17 20.11
CA ASN A 485 9.24 -15.69 21.32
C ASN A 485 10.29 -16.80 21.14
N TYR A 486 10.67 -17.16 19.91
CA TYR A 486 11.67 -18.23 19.69
C TYR A 486 12.96 -17.97 20.49
N TYR A 487 13.52 -16.77 20.37
CA TYR A 487 14.77 -16.39 21.03
C TYR A 487 14.67 -16.05 22.51
N LYS A 488 13.47 -16.04 23.10
CA LYS A 488 13.32 -15.97 24.57
C LYS A 488 13.61 -17.32 25.23
N ASN A 489 13.51 -18.41 24.48
CA ASN A 489 13.89 -19.73 24.96
C ASN A 489 15.38 -19.94 24.68
N GLU A 490 16.18 -20.01 25.77
CA GLU A 490 17.63 -20.17 25.67
C GLU A 490 18.04 -21.43 24.93
N GLN A 491 17.36 -22.56 25.16
CA GLN A 491 17.65 -23.83 24.48
C GLN A 491 17.41 -23.72 22.96
N GLN A 492 16.34 -23.06 22.53
CA GLN A 492 16.07 -22.80 21.13
C GLN A 492 17.10 -21.87 20.51
N SER A 493 17.48 -20.81 21.21
CA SER A 493 18.53 -19.89 20.77
C SER A 493 19.88 -20.62 20.60
N VAL A 494 20.27 -21.48 21.54
CA VAL A 494 21.49 -22.29 21.43
C VAL A 494 21.40 -23.31 20.30
N ALA A 495 20.24 -23.95 20.10
CA ALA A 495 20.03 -24.89 18.99
C ALA A 495 20.20 -24.20 17.62
N MET A 496 19.68 -22.97 17.46
CA MET A 496 19.86 -22.23 16.22
C MET A 496 21.33 -21.80 16.01
N GLU A 497 22.02 -21.36 17.06
CA GLU A 497 23.46 -21.07 17.00
C GLU A 497 24.25 -22.29 16.51
N GLN A 498 24.03 -23.46 17.14
CA GLN A 498 24.70 -24.71 16.76
C GLN A 498 24.38 -25.09 15.33
N PHE A 499 23.12 -24.93 14.90
CA PHE A 499 22.71 -25.18 13.53
C PHE A 499 23.41 -24.24 12.53
N LEU A 500 23.50 -22.95 12.83
CA LEU A 500 24.17 -21.99 11.94
C LEU A 500 25.67 -22.26 11.81
N LEU A 501 26.30 -22.75 12.89
CA LEU A 501 27.72 -23.18 12.93
C LEU A 501 27.98 -24.53 12.30
N LYS A 502 26.95 -25.37 12.11
CA LYS A 502 27.06 -26.71 11.51
C LYS A 502 27.64 -26.63 10.09
N THR A 503 28.65 -27.41 9.77
CA THR A 503 29.34 -27.43 8.47
C THR A 503 28.78 -28.46 7.48
N ASP A 504 28.11 -29.50 7.97
CA ASP A 504 27.56 -30.63 7.22
C ASP A 504 26.02 -30.52 7.03
N LYS A 505 25.52 -29.33 6.76
CA LYS A 505 24.11 -29.10 6.44
C LYS A 505 23.70 -29.86 5.17
N SER A 506 22.51 -30.48 5.19
CA SER A 506 21.91 -30.99 3.96
C SER A 506 21.65 -29.84 2.95
N GLU A 507 21.49 -30.13 1.65
CA GLU A 507 21.15 -29.10 0.66
C GLU A 507 19.87 -28.33 1.00
N TRP A 508 18.89 -28.98 1.60
CA TRP A 508 17.67 -28.37 2.09
C TRP A 508 17.93 -27.40 3.26
N GLU A 509 18.67 -27.87 4.27
CA GLU A 509 19.07 -27.03 5.42
C GLU A 509 19.92 -25.83 4.97
N GLN A 510 20.87 -26.06 4.05
CA GLN A 510 21.72 -24.99 3.52
C GLN A 510 20.92 -23.95 2.73
N HIS A 511 19.94 -24.39 1.92
CA HIS A 511 19.06 -23.48 1.19
C HIS A 511 18.37 -22.50 2.14
N TRP A 512 17.69 -23.02 3.18
CA TRP A 512 16.97 -22.16 4.10
C TRP A 512 17.89 -21.35 5.02
N ALA A 513 19.04 -21.89 5.42
CA ALA A 513 20.04 -21.14 6.19
C ALA A 513 20.60 -19.91 5.45
N ASN A 514 20.73 -20.00 4.12
CA ASN A 514 21.22 -18.86 3.31
C ASN A 514 20.23 -17.67 3.29
N TYR A 515 18.97 -17.92 3.56
CA TYR A 515 17.89 -16.92 3.51
C TYR A 515 17.25 -16.65 4.87
N TYR A 516 17.87 -17.19 5.93
CA TYR A 516 17.40 -16.92 7.27
C TYR A 516 17.53 -15.44 7.63
N ALA A 517 16.53 -14.92 8.32
CA ALA A 517 16.44 -13.50 8.62
C ALA A 517 17.55 -13.00 9.56
N PHE A 518 18.11 -13.89 10.39
CA PHE A 518 19.07 -13.52 11.42
C PHE A 518 20.41 -14.22 11.24
N ASN A 519 21.48 -13.53 11.60
CA ASN A 519 22.82 -14.08 11.61
C ASN A 519 23.33 -14.33 13.05
N LEU A 520 24.50 -14.93 13.20
CA LEU A 520 25.10 -15.19 14.53
C LEU A 520 25.34 -13.88 15.32
N GLY A 521 25.63 -12.78 14.63
CA GLY A 521 25.80 -11.47 15.29
C GLY A 521 24.50 -11.01 15.95
N ASP A 522 23.36 -11.15 15.28
CA ASP A 522 22.05 -10.82 15.82
C ASP A 522 21.70 -11.68 17.05
N ILE A 523 22.04 -12.97 17.01
CA ILE A 523 21.78 -13.91 18.11
C ILE A 523 22.60 -13.55 19.34
N TYR A 524 23.91 -13.36 19.20
CA TYR A 524 24.76 -13.00 20.34
C TYR A 524 24.42 -11.62 20.91
N GLU A 525 24.14 -10.64 20.02
CA GLU A 525 23.73 -9.31 20.44
C GLU A 525 22.39 -9.36 21.21
N SER A 526 21.38 -10.09 20.72
CA SER A 526 20.10 -10.22 21.41
C SER A 526 20.25 -10.83 22.80
N ARG A 527 21.10 -11.86 22.94
CA ARG A 527 21.40 -12.46 24.27
C ARG A 527 22.10 -11.45 25.17
N ALA A 528 23.05 -10.68 24.66
CA ALA A 528 23.71 -9.64 25.42
C ALA A 528 22.73 -8.56 25.91
N ILE A 529 21.80 -8.16 25.04
CA ILE A 529 20.75 -7.20 25.39
C ILE A 529 19.83 -7.78 26.47
N TYR A 530 19.35 -9.02 26.31
CA TYR A 530 18.51 -9.68 27.34
C TYR A 530 19.26 -9.81 28.67
N ALA A 531 20.55 -10.15 28.65
CA ALA A 531 21.38 -10.25 29.87
C ALA A 531 21.53 -8.87 30.54
N PHE A 532 21.75 -7.80 29.79
CA PHE A 532 21.82 -6.45 30.33
C PHE A 532 20.54 -6.07 31.07
N TYR A 533 19.36 -6.25 30.47
CA TYR A 533 18.10 -5.89 31.14
C TYR A 533 17.77 -6.78 32.35
N ARG A 534 18.37 -7.96 32.46
CA ARG A 534 18.33 -8.79 33.68
C ARG A 534 19.34 -8.37 34.73
N ASP A 535 20.22 -7.41 34.45
CA ASP A 535 21.34 -6.98 35.32
C ASP A 535 22.45 -8.03 35.42
N ALA A 536 22.57 -8.89 34.41
CA ALA A 536 23.61 -9.92 34.29
C ALA A 536 24.75 -9.40 33.38
N ILE A 537 25.45 -8.35 33.84
CA ILE A 537 26.39 -7.60 33.00
C ILE A 537 27.57 -8.44 32.52
N ASP A 538 28.08 -9.36 33.33
CA ASP A 538 29.17 -10.27 32.92
C ASP A 538 28.74 -11.16 31.74
N GLU A 539 27.52 -11.71 31.80
CA GLU A 539 26.95 -12.49 30.71
C GLU A 539 26.78 -11.61 29.47
N ALA A 540 26.25 -10.39 29.62
CA ALA A 540 26.08 -9.45 28.50
C ALA A 540 27.41 -9.16 27.79
N ILE A 541 28.49 -8.97 28.53
CA ILE A 541 29.85 -8.72 28.00
C ILE A 541 30.33 -9.98 27.23
N VAL A 542 30.16 -11.17 27.79
CA VAL A 542 30.58 -12.44 27.17
C VAL A 542 29.89 -12.63 25.84
N GLN A 543 28.54 -12.45 25.81
CA GLN A 543 27.77 -12.60 24.57
C GLN A 543 28.14 -11.51 23.54
N MET A 544 28.29 -10.26 23.95
CA MET A 544 28.63 -9.16 23.04
C MET A 544 30.02 -9.36 22.40
N LYS A 545 31.00 -9.91 23.13
CA LYS A 545 32.34 -10.23 22.60
C LYS A 545 32.30 -11.32 21.54
N GLN A 546 31.35 -12.23 21.59
CA GLN A 546 31.20 -13.32 20.61
C GLN A 546 30.64 -12.87 19.26
N THR A 547 30.07 -11.67 19.14
CA THR A 547 29.53 -11.18 17.88
C THR A 547 30.60 -11.22 16.78
N PRO A 548 30.36 -11.89 15.64
CA PRO A 548 31.33 -11.96 14.54
C PRO A 548 31.26 -10.70 13.66
N TYR A 549 32.26 -10.54 12.79
CA TYR A 549 32.14 -9.62 11.67
C TYR A 549 31.20 -10.23 10.62
N VAL A 550 30.18 -9.48 10.23
CA VAL A 550 29.21 -9.88 9.20
C VAL A 550 29.15 -8.84 8.09
N ASN A 551 28.80 -9.28 6.89
CA ASN A 551 28.51 -8.36 5.78
C ASN A 551 27.05 -7.99 5.83
N GLU A 552 26.74 -6.72 6.08
CA GLU A 552 25.38 -6.20 6.14
C GLU A 552 25.16 -5.16 5.06
N ARG A 553 23.97 -5.18 4.45
CA ARG A 553 23.52 -4.11 3.56
C ARG A 553 22.99 -2.97 4.42
N VAL A 554 23.63 -1.83 4.33
CA VAL A 554 23.26 -0.61 5.05
C VAL A 554 22.98 0.51 4.07
N TYR A 555 22.05 1.37 4.43
CA TYR A 555 21.81 2.59 3.66
C TYR A 555 22.95 3.58 3.93
N ASP A 556 23.58 4.05 2.87
CA ASP A 556 24.63 5.04 2.92
C ASP A 556 24.04 6.42 2.62
N GLU A 557 23.95 7.25 3.62
CA GLU A 557 23.33 8.59 3.53
C GLU A 557 24.04 9.53 2.58
N GLU A 558 25.36 9.38 2.41
CA GLU A 558 26.14 10.25 1.51
C GLU A 558 25.87 9.91 0.04
N THR A 559 25.71 8.63 -0.27
CA THR A 559 25.51 8.17 -1.65
C THR A 559 24.05 7.93 -1.99
N GLY A 560 23.16 7.90 -1.00
CA GLY A 560 21.73 7.56 -1.17
C GLY A 560 21.47 6.13 -1.65
N ARG A 561 22.39 5.19 -1.38
CA ARG A 561 22.34 3.81 -1.90
C ARG A 561 22.57 2.78 -0.80
N MET A 562 22.02 1.58 -1.04
CA MET A 562 22.34 0.43 -0.20
C MET A 562 23.75 -0.07 -0.56
N VAL A 563 24.64 -0.09 0.42
CA VAL A 563 26.03 -0.57 0.30
C VAL A 563 26.25 -1.75 1.26
N THR A 564 27.12 -2.68 0.89
CA THR A 564 27.53 -3.77 1.78
C THR A 564 28.72 -3.33 2.60
N LYS A 565 28.55 -3.26 3.94
CA LYS A 565 29.64 -2.97 4.90
C LYS A 565 29.91 -4.20 5.76
N ARG A 566 31.20 -4.41 6.07
CA ARG A 566 31.61 -5.44 7.04
C ARG A 566 31.54 -4.85 8.44
N LEU A 567 30.57 -5.27 9.22
CA LEU A 567 30.23 -4.71 10.53
C LEU A 567 30.36 -5.77 11.62
N LYS A 568 30.60 -5.31 12.86
CA LYS A 568 30.55 -6.14 14.07
C LYS A 568 29.64 -5.43 15.07
N LYS A 569 28.66 -6.14 15.61
CA LYS A 569 27.62 -5.55 16.49
C LYS A 569 28.24 -4.95 17.76
N SER A 570 29.28 -5.59 18.32
CA SER A 570 30.00 -5.07 19.52
C SER A 570 30.62 -3.68 19.31
N ASP A 571 30.99 -3.37 18.07
CA ASP A 571 31.70 -2.15 17.69
C ASP A 571 30.76 -1.02 17.28
N ALA A 572 29.45 -1.29 17.25
CA ALA A 572 28.43 -0.31 16.91
C ALA A 572 28.47 0.86 17.91
N LEU A 573 28.66 2.08 17.38
CA LEU A 573 28.71 3.29 18.20
C LEU A 573 27.33 3.68 18.71
N LEU A 574 27.28 4.08 19.99
CA LEU A 574 26.09 4.64 20.59
C LEU A 574 25.98 6.13 20.24
N PRO A 575 24.78 6.65 19.89
CA PRO A 575 24.62 8.02 19.41
C PRO A 575 24.84 9.09 20.49
N ALA A 576 24.68 8.75 21.77
CA ALA A 576 24.81 9.66 22.89
C ALA A 576 25.61 9.03 24.05
N ASN A 577 26.06 9.84 24.99
CA ASN A 577 26.71 9.33 26.21
C ASN A 577 25.67 8.59 27.08
N PRO A 578 25.87 7.28 27.35
CA PRO A 578 24.91 6.45 28.06
C PRO A 578 24.68 6.85 29.52
N PHE A 579 25.59 7.60 30.09
CA PHE A 579 25.62 7.95 31.53
C PHE A 579 25.07 9.33 31.84
N ASN A 580 24.71 10.13 30.82
CA ASN A 580 24.17 11.47 31.06
C ASN A 580 22.71 11.38 31.55
N GLY A 581 22.39 12.13 32.60
CA GLY A 581 20.99 12.36 33.00
C GLY A 581 20.47 13.63 32.35
N PHE A 582 19.34 13.55 31.66
CA PHE A 582 18.65 14.70 31.05
C PHE A 582 17.39 15.06 31.84
N ILE A 583 17.10 16.36 31.97
CA ILE A 583 15.83 16.83 32.51
C ILE A 583 14.70 16.55 31.52
N ALA A 584 14.78 17.05 30.30
CA ALA A 584 13.90 16.70 29.25
C ALA A 584 14.31 15.36 28.64
N ASP A 585 13.34 14.47 28.42
CA ASP A 585 13.59 13.24 27.64
C ASP A 585 13.75 13.61 26.18
N CYS A 586 14.76 13.05 25.59
CA CYS A 586 15.03 13.20 24.19
C CYS A 586 15.27 11.81 23.63
N HIS A 587 14.43 11.41 22.71
CA HIS A 587 14.55 10.13 22.02
C HIS A 587 15.47 10.33 20.81
N ASP A 588 16.57 9.56 20.75
CA ASP A 588 17.52 9.59 19.63
C ASP A 588 17.95 11.00 19.24
N CYS A 589 18.37 11.77 20.24
CA CYS A 589 18.63 13.20 20.11
C CYS A 589 19.64 13.51 19.03
N GLU A 590 19.23 14.16 17.96
CA GLU A 590 20.08 14.90 17.02
C GLU A 590 20.88 16.02 17.73
N HIS A 591 20.48 16.37 18.95
CA HIS A 591 21.11 17.41 19.79
C HIS A 591 22.15 16.88 20.77
N ALA A 592 22.50 15.60 20.72
CA ALA A 592 23.57 15.07 21.55
C ALA A 592 24.87 15.81 21.22
N LYS A 593 25.40 16.58 22.16
CA LYS A 593 26.71 17.20 22.03
C LYS A 593 27.72 16.10 21.67
N LYS A 594 28.57 16.37 20.64
CA LYS A 594 29.63 15.46 20.22
C LYS A 594 30.31 14.85 21.43
N GLN A 595 30.24 13.52 21.53
CA GLN A 595 30.83 12.82 22.69
C GLN A 595 32.36 13.00 22.68
N ARG A 596 32.91 13.31 23.82
CA ARG A 596 34.37 13.42 23.99
C ARG A 596 35.04 12.05 23.80
N ASN A 597 34.39 11.00 24.33
CA ASN A 597 34.78 9.60 24.17
C ASN A 597 33.52 8.82 23.77
N PRO A 598 33.35 8.46 22.50
CA PRO A 598 32.19 7.69 22.06
C PRO A 598 32.27 6.27 22.63
N TYR A 599 31.11 5.75 23.06
CA TYR A 599 30.99 4.37 23.52
C TYR A 599 30.48 3.50 22.39
N THR A 600 31.08 2.30 22.25
CA THR A 600 30.49 1.19 21.51
C THR A 600 29.54 0.41 22.42
N LYS A 601 28.69 -0.47 21.85
CA LYS A 601 27.82 -1.35 22.65
C LYS A 601 28.63 -2.16 23.68
N LEU A 602 29.81 -2.69 23.29
CA LEU A 602 30.67 -3.44 24.19
C LEU A 602 31.30 -2.56 25.26
N SER A 603 31.94 -1.44 24.89
CA SER A 603 32.60 -0.55 25.87
C SER A 603 31.61 0.07 26.85
N PHE A 604 30.36 0.26 26.47
CA PHE A 604 29.30 0.66 27.38
C PHE A 604 29.05 -0.39 28.46
N LEU A 605 28.88 -1.66 28.08
CA LEU A 605 28.70 -2.76 29.04
C LEU A 605 29.90 -2.90 29.99
N GLU A 606 31.11 -2.82 29.44
CA GLU A 606 32.34 -2.88 30.26
C GLU A 606 32.42 -1.70 31.27
N LYS A 607 31.95 -0.53 30.86
CA LYS A 607 31.91 0.64 31.79
C LYS A 607 30.82 0.48 32.86
N VAL A 608 29.69 -0.09 32.55
CA VAL A 608 28.65 -0.44 33.54
C VAL A 608 29.25 -1.41 34.57
N LYS A 609 29.96 -2.45 34.12
CA LYS A 609 30.60 -3.45 35.00
C LYS A 609 31.65 -2.80 35.92
N GLU A 610 32.47 -1.88 35.41
CA GLU A 610 33.44 -1.12 36.21
C GLU A 610 32.74 -0.36 37.36
N MET A 611 31.60 0.31 37.04
CA MET A 611 30.84 1.06 38.04
C MET A 611 30.18 0.15 39.08
N GLU A 612 29.63 -0.98 38.68
CA GLU A 612 29.08 -1.99 39.60
C GLU A 612 30.17 -2.53 40.54
N SER A 613 31.36 -2.77 40.02
CA SER A 613 32.50 -3.21 40.84
C SER A 613 32.89 -2.19 41.88
N LYS A 614 32.88 -0.89 41.55
CA LYS A 614 33.12 0.20 42.50
C LYS A 614 32.03 0.30 43.57
N ILE A 615 30.76 0.14 43.17
CA ILE A 615 29.63 0.09 44.12
C ILE A 615 29.86 -1.06 45.14
N ALA A 616 30.22 -2.25 44.65
CA ALA A 616 30.47 -3.41 45.50
C ALA A 616 31.68 -3.21 46.46
N GLN A 617 32.66 -2.42 46.03
CA GLN A 617 33.83 -2.02 46.86
C GLN A 617 33.54 -0.83 47.77
N ASN A 618 32.32 -0.31 47.80
CA ASN A 618 31.92 0.89 48.53
C ASN A 618 32.71 2.16 48.11
N ASP A 619 33.16 2.20 46.84
CA ASP A 619 33.89 3.32 46.25
C ASP A 619 32.91 4.26 45.52
N ASP A 620 32.75 5.47 45.98
CA ASP A 620 31.87 6.53 45.45
C ASP A 620 30.49 5.99 45.01
N VAL A 621 29.82 5.31 45.94
CA VAL A 621 28.55 4.62 45.67
C VAL A 621 27.50 5.55 45.10
N TYR A 622 27.42 6.81 45.56
CA TYR A 622 26.42 7.74 45.02
C TYR A 622 26.59 7.98 43.53
N ASN A 623 27.78 8.38 43.09
CA ASN A 623 28.00 8.71 41.68
C ASN A 623 27.93 7.47 40.79
N ASN A 624 28.54 6.35 41.18
CA ASN A 624 28.52 5.13 40.41
C ASN A 624 27.09 4.57 40.26
N ALA A 625 26.28 4.54 41.32
CA ALA A 625 24.88 4.11 41.25
C ALA A 625 24.03 5.08 40.44
N LEU A 626 24.22 6.39 40.55
CA LEU A 626 23.55 7.38 39.70
C LEU A 626 23.84 7.12 38.20
N LEU A 627 25.10 6.89 37.84
CA LEU A 627 25.51 6.66 36.45
C LEU A 627 25.00 5.33 35.91
N VAL A 628 25.01 4.25 36.70
CA VAL A 628 24.41 2.97 36.30
C VAL A 628 22.90 3.11 36.16
N GLY A 629 22.21 3.83 37.06
CA GLY A 629 20.80 4.14 36.91
C GLY A 629 20.49 4.90 35.61
N ASN A 630 21.33 5.89 35.27
CA ASN A 630 21.24 6.61 33.99
C ASN A 630 21.45 5.65 32.78
N ALA A 631 22.40 4.71 32.88
CA ALA A 631 22.66 3.71 31.84
C ALA A 631 21.39 2.88 31.52
N PHE A 632 20.75 2.32 32.56
CA PHE A 632 19.51 1.57 32.40
C PHE A 632 18.34 2.44 31.92
N TYR A 633 18.26 3.69 32.39
CA TYR A 633 17.23 4.62 31.92
C TYR A 633 17.42 4.96 30.45
N ASN A 634 18.65 5.34 30.06
CA ASN A 634 18.95 5.78 28.71
C ASN A 634 18.83 4.62 27.68
N ALA A 635 19.19 3.40 28.08
CA ALA A 635 19.03 2.21 27.23
C ALA A 635 17.58 1.74 27.13
N SER A 636 16.63 2.31 27.88
CA SER A 636 15.20 1.98 27.75
C SER A 636 14.54 2.74 26.60
N TYR A 637 13.30 2.39 26.31
CA TYR A 637 12.45 3.11 25.36
C TYR A 637 12.35 4.62 25.65
N TYR A 638 12.39 5.01 26.93
CA TYR A 638 12.25 6.41 27.37
C TYR A 638 13.54 7.22 27.29
N GLY A 639 14.66 6.57 27.10
CA GLY A 639 15.99 7.21 27.14
C GLY A 639 16.53 7.61 25.77
N SER A 640 17.77 8.08 25.79
CA SER A 640 18.47 8.61 24.61
C SER A 640 19.26 7.57 23.82
N LEU A 641 19.19 6.28 24.18
CA LEU A 641 20.02 5.21 23.62
C LEU A 641 19.19 4.02 23.16
N ARG A 642 18.10 4.25 22.48
CA ARG A 642 17.31 3.19 21.86
C ARG A 642 18.15 2.34 20.91
N ALA A 643 19.15 2.93 20.25
CA ALA A 643 20.12 2.23 19.42
C ALA A 643 20.84 1.08 20.13
N PHE A 644 20.89 1.06 21.47
CA PHE A 644 21.46 -0.07 22.22
C PHE A 644 20.67 -1.35 22.01
N TYR A 645 19.33 -1.28 22.07
CA TYR A 645 18.49 -2.48 21.89
C TYR A 645 18.03 -2.71 20.44
N TYR A 646 18.37 -1.83 19.50
CA TYR A 646 18.11 -2.08 18.10
C TYR A 646 18.80 -3.37 17.66
N ASN A 647 17.99 -4.35 17.35
CA ASN A 647 18.44 -5.68 16.94
C ASN A 647 17.34 -6.33 16.10
N ASN A 648 17.72 -7.03 15.04
CA ASN A 648 16.77 -7.66 14.12
C ASN A 648 15.81 -8.66 14.80
N ILE A 649 16.24 -9.29 15.92
CA ILE A 649 15.44 -10.21 16.71
C ILE A 649 14.47 -9.47 17.63
N LEU A 650 14.94 -8.42 18.33
CA LEU A 650 14.16 -7.69 19.33
C LEU A 650 13.17 -6.70 18.70
N GLY A 651 13.50 -6.16 17.54
CA GLY A 651 12.75 -5.11 16.85
C GLY A 651 13.37 -3.73 16.97
N GLU A 652 12.69 -2.73 16.45
CA GLU A 652 13.15 -1.35 16.31
C GLU A 652 12.58 -0.40 17.38
N ALA A 653 12.85 0.88 17.22
CA ALA A 653 12.80 1.92 18.21
C ALA A 653 11.43 2.41 18.68
N GLY A 654 10.40 2.25 17.89
CA GLY A 654 9.08 2.83 18.18
C GLY A 654 8.29 2.03 19.22
N SER A 655 7.43 2.69 20.00
CA SER A 655 6.60 2.00 20.99
C SER A 655 5.62 1.00 20.37
N VAL A 656 5.19 1.26 19.14
CA VAL A 656 4.34 0.36 18.32
C VAL A 656 5.16 -0.72 17.62
N GLU A 657 6.43 -0.47 17.36
CA GLU A 657 7.36 -1.36 16.64
C GLU A 657 8.05 -2.35 17.59
N ILE A 658 8.07 -2.06 18.90
CA ILE A 658 8.52 -3.03 19.89
C ILE A 658 7.56 -4.20 19.91
N LYS A 659 8.06 -5.40 19.59
CA LYS A 659 7.28 -6.64 19.67
C LYS A 659 6.66 -6.79 21.05
N GLU A 660 5.39 -7.15 21.12
CA GLU A 660 4.62 -7.22 22.37
C GLU A 660 5.37 -7.98 23.47
N GLU A 661 5.97 -9.08 23.10
CA GLU A 661 6.75 -9.92 23.99
C GLU A 661 7.97 -9.24 24.61
N ASN A 662 8.50 -8.17 24.02
CA ASN A 662 9.67 -7.43 24.51
C ASN A 662 9.30 -6.15 25.28
N ARG A 663 8.03 -5.75 25.27
CA ARG A 663 7.60 -4.47 25.86
C ARG A 663 7.91 -4.38 27.36
N VAL A 664 7.61 -5.44 28.12
CA VAL A 664 7.89 -5.45 29.57
C VAL A 664 9.39 -5.26 29.85
N LEU A 665 10.24 -5.86 29.03
CA LEU A 665 11.69 -5.77 29.17
C LEU A 665 12.19 -4.36 28.81
N LEU A 666 11.87 -3.88 27.62
CA LEU A 666 12.43 -2.64 27.06
C LEU A 666 11.80 -1.36 27.62
N LEU A 667 10.56 -1.44 28.12
CA LEU A 667 9.84 -0.33 28.74
C LEU A 667 10.01 -0.34 30.27
N GLY A 668 10.54 -1.42 30.84
CA GLY A 668 10.69 -1.59 32.29
C GLY A 668 11.63 -0.55 32.92
N MET A 669 11.28 -0.04 34.09
CA MET A 669 12.04 0.96 34.84
C MET A 669 12.71 0.40 36.12
N ASP A 670 12.50 -0.88 36.40
CA ASP A 670 12.89 -1.47 37.72
C ASP A 670 14.38 -1.38 37.99
N LYS A 671 15.25 -1.58 37.01
CA LYS A 671 16.68 -1.50 37.17
C LYS A 671 17.18 -0.06 37.40
N ALA A 672 16.70 0.86 36.56
CA ALA A 672 17.02 2.29 36.77
C ALA A 672 16.55 2.77 38.16
N LYS A 673 15.34 2.38 38.56
CA LYS A 673 14.78 2.69 39.89
C LYS A 673 15.63 2.12 41.01
N HIS A 674 16.07 0.87 40.92
CA HIS A 674 16.94 0.22 41.90
C HIS A 674 18.20 1.03 42.15
N TYR A 675 18.92 1.37 41.10
CA TYR A 675 20.17 2.11 41.22
C TYR A 675 19.97 3.58 41.68
N TYR A 676 18.88 4.24 41.28
CA TYR A 676 18.55 5.57 41.79
C TYR A 676 18.22 5.54 43.29
N LEU A 677 17.51 4.53 43.77
CA LEU A 677 17.25 4.35 45.22
C LEU A 677 18.53 4.02 45.98
N LEU A 678 19.46 3.29 45.39
CA LEU A 678 20.77 3.06 45.96
C LEU A 678 21.56 4.37 46.09
N ALA A 679 21.60 5.17 45.02
CA ALA A 679 22.23 6.51 45.05
C ALA A 679 21.57 7.42 46.09
N GLN A 680 20.22 7.38 46.23
CA GLN A 680 19.51 8.16 47.24
C GLN A 680 19.98 7.87 48.66
N LYS A 681 20.24 6.61 49.00
CA LYS A 681 20.73 6.20 50.34
C LYS A 681 22.11 6.75 50.63
N HIS A 682 22.92 7.02 49.61
CA HIS A 682 24.31 7.52 49.74
C HIS A 682 24.45 9.02 49.40
N ALA A 683 23.33 9.74 49.22
CA ALA A 683 23.33 11.17 48.96
C ALA A 683 23.77 11.98 50.24
N THR A 684 24.82 12.75 50.12
CA THR A 684 25.43 13.49 51.23
C THR A 684 24.98 14.95 51.35
N ASN A 685 24.45 15.53 50.27
CA ASN A 685 24.00 16.92 50.21
C ASN A 685 22.66 17.08 49.47
N ASP A 686 22.05 18.26 49.58
CA ASP A 686 20.72 18.53 49.03
C ASP A 686 20.70 18.61 47.52
N GLU A 687 21.79 18.97 46.86
CA GLU A 687 21.93 18.96 45.42
C GLU A 687 21.79 17.53 44.87
N GLN A 688 22.42 16.57 45.51
CA GLN A 688 22.33 15.14 45.21
C GLN A 688 20.93 14.61 45.45
N ARG A 689 20.29 14.98 46.60
CA ARG A 689 18.91 14.57 46.94
C ARG A 689 17.87 15.11 45.94
N ALA A 690 18.03 16.40 45.56
CA ALA A 690 17.18 17.04 44.57
C ALA A 690 17.26 16.33 43.21
N LYS A 691 18.47 15.97 42.78
CA LYS A 691 18.68 15.25 41.49
C LYS A 691 18.00 13.88 41.47
N ILE A 692 18.18 13.09 42.53
CA ILE A 692 17.57 11.76 42.61
C ILE A 692 16.04 11.87 42.70
N ALA A 693 15.53 12.85 43.46
CA ALA A 693 14.08 13.06 43.58
C ALA A 693 13.43 13.30 42.21
N TYR A 694 14.05 14.10 41.36
CA TYR A 694 13.55 14.31 40.00
C TYR A 694 13.62 13.05 39.10
N LEU A 695 14.74 12.30 39.15
CA LEU A 695 14.91 11.09 38.36
C LEU A 695 13.89 10.03 38.77
N LEU A 696 13.55 9.91 40.06
CA LEU A 696 12.50 9.04 40.53
C LEU A 696 11.09 9.51 40.07
N ALA A 697 10.83 10.81 39.95
CA ALA A 697 9.60 11.31 39.36
C ALA A 697 9.48 10.93 37.88
N LYS A 698 10.57 10.95 37.13
CA LYS A 698 10.59 10.44 35.74
C LYS A 698 10.25 8.95 35.67
N ILE A 699 10.79 8.15 36.61
CA ILE A 699 10.44 6.71 36.70
C ILE A 699 8.95 6.53 36.97
N GLU A 700 8.38 7.27 37.98
CA GLU A 700 6.94 7.17 38.27
C GLU A 700 6.07 7.53 37.06
N ARG A 701 6.45 8.54 36.29
CA ARG A 701 5.77 8.90 35.05
C ARG A 701 5.82 7.78 34.04
N ASN A 702 6.97 7.18 33.81
CA ASN A 702 7.16 6.13 32.81
C ASN A 702 6.43 4.84 33.23
N GLU A 703 6.46 4.46 34.50
CA GLU A 703 5.68 3.35 35.05
C GLU A 703 4.16 3.58 34.85
N PHE A 704 3.69 4.82 35.03
CA PHE A 704 2.30 5.16 34.75
C PHE A 704 1.95 4.98 33.27
N TYR A 705 2.78 5.44 32.33
CA TYR A 705 2.57 5.24 30.90
C TYR A 705 2.53 3.75 30.53
N ASN A 706 3.47 2.96 31.08
CA ASN A 706 3.53 1.53 30.82
C ASN A 706 2.24 0.83 31.25
N GLN A 707 1.76 1.09 32.45
CA GLN A 707 0.56 0.45 33.00
C GLN A 707 -0.73 0.93 32.35
N THR A 708 -0.78 2.19 31.95
CA THR A 708 -2.01 2.78 31.41
C THR A 708 -2.18 2.48 29.93
N TYR A 709 -1.09 2.50 29.15
CA TYR A 709 -1.13 2.45 27.70
C TYR A 709 -0.35 1.27 27.10
N PHE A 710 0.95 1.19 27.34
CA PHE A 710 1.84 0.34 26.55
C PHE A 710 1.73 -1.15 26.81
N TYR A 711 1.37 -1.58 28.01
CA TYR A 711 1.20 -3.01 28.30
C TYR A 711 -0.17 -3.55 27.89
N LYS A 712 -1.13 -2.69 27.56
CA LYS A 712 -2.53 -3.07 27.32
C LYS A 712 -3.00 -2.88 25.87
N SER A 713 -2.31 -2.09 25.07
CA SER A 713 -2.72 -1.71 23.73
C SER A 713 -1.67 -2.04 22.69
N THR A 714 -2.13 -2.56 21.55
CA THR A 714 -1.34 -2.69 20.32
C THR A 714 -1.37 -1.42 19.47
N ASP A 715 -2.36 -0.53 19.72
CA ASP A 715 -2.52 0.71 18.99
C ASP A 715 -1.73 1.83 19.68
N GLY A 716 -1.02 2.63 18.87
CA GLY A 716 -0.18 3.72 19.34
C GLY A 716 -0.88 4.58 20.39
N ALA A 717 -0.28 4.69 21.54
CA ALA A 717 -0.87 5.45 22.64
C ALA A 717 -1.05 6.92 22.26
N ASN A 718 -2.26 7.39 22.35
CA ASN A 718 -2.58 8.78 22.17
C ASN A 718 -2.10 9.54 23.44
N TYR A 719 -0.92 10.13 23.38
CA TYR A 719 -0.29 10.84 24.50
C TYR A 719 -1.11 12.08 24.98
N GLY A 720 -2.16 12.46 24.25
CA GLY A 720 -2.97 13.64 24.54
C GLY A 720 -3.80 13.57 25.82
N ASP A 721 -4.07 12.36 26.32
CA ASP A 721 -4.98 12.14 27.45
C ASP A 721 -4.29 11.91 28.79
N VAL A 722 -2.98 12.14 28.89
CA VAL A 722 -2.26 11.99 30.16
C VAL A 722 -2.63 13.14 31.08
N MET A 723 -3.47 12.84 32.05
CA MET A 723 -3.76 13.78 33.10
C MET A 723 -2.48 14.05 33.92
N PHE A 724 -2.18 15.32 34.09
CA PHE A 724 -1.10 15.76 34.93
C PHE A 724 -1.22 15.15 36.34
N LYS A 725 -0.17 14.54 36.84
CA LYS A 725 -0.08 13.96 38.18
C LYS A 725 1.10 14.56 38.97
N ASP A 726 0.85 14.80 40.26
CA ASP A 726 1.91 15.20 41.19
C ASP A 726 2.64 13.96 41.73
N TRP A 727 3.74 13.62 41.08
CA TRP A 727 4.55 12.44 41.38
C TRP A 727 5.23 12.58 42.78
N LYS A 728 5.46 11.45 43.46
CA LYS A 728 6.15 11.43 44.76
C LYS A 728 7.52 12.09 44.69
N GLY A 729 8.27 11.83 43.62
CA GLY A 729 9.54 12.46 43.38
C GLY A 729 9.46 13.98 43.25
N PHE A 730 8.38 14.54 42.68
CA PHE A 730 8.15 15.99 42.66
C PHE A 730 7.89 16.55 44.06
N LYS A 731 7.14 15.81 44.90
CA LYS A 731 6.93 16.22 46.32
C LYS A 731 8.24 16.24 47.08
N GLU A 732 9.10 15.28 46.84
CA GLU A 732 10.43 15.23 47.44
C GLU A 732 11.30 16.37 46.93
N LEU A 733 11.34 16.63 45.63
CA LEU A 733 12.15 17.72 45.03
C LEU A 733 11.77 19.09 45.59
N ARG A 734 10.50 19.36 45.89
CA ARG A 734 10.05 20.62 46.50
C ARG A 734 10.66 20.91 47.88
N LYS A 735 11.27 19.94 48.55
CA LYS A 735 12.00 20.14 49.82
C LYS A 735 13.34 20.85 49.62
N TYR A 736 13.84 20.94 48.37
CA TYR A 736 15.17 21.44 48.07
C TYR A 736 15.17 22.67 47.13
N PRO A 737 14.36 23.74 47.39
CA PRO A 737 14.18 24.85 46.45
C PRO A 737 15.41 25.73 46.28
N HIS A 738 16.35 25.65 47.23
CA HIS A 738 17.61 26.42 47.24
C HIS A 738 18.68 25.84 46.29
N THR A 739 18.50 24.58 45.83
CA THR A 739 19.49 23.89 44.98
C THR A 739 19.49 24.43 43.54
N LYS A 740 20.65 24.31 42.89
CA LYS A 740 20.78 24.65 41.45
C LYS A 740 19.92 23.74 40.60
N TYR A 741 19.95 22.46 40.92
CA TYR A 741 19.21 21.46 40.16
C TYR A 741 17.68 21.67 40.21
N TYR A 742 17.14 22.06 41.39
CA TYR A 742 15.72 22.44 41.49
C TYR A 742 15.36 23.58 40.52
N LYS A 743 16.19 24.63 40.46
CA LYS A 743 15.97 25.79 39.58
C LYS A 743 16.02 25.39 38.10
N GLU A 744 16.95 24.53 37.75
CA GLU A 744 17.10 23.98 36.41
C GLU A 744 15.86 23.17 36.02
N VAL A 745 15.39 22.23 36.86
CA VAL A 745 14.17 21.47 36.65
C VAL A 745 12.94 22.37 36.55
N LEU A 746 12.82 23.41 37.36
CA LEU A 746 11.73 24.36 37.29
C LEU A 746 11.69 25.12 35.96
N ASN A 747 12.83 25.36 35.33
CA ASN A 747 12.93 26.03 34.05
C ASN A 747 12.63 25.06 32.88
N GLU A 748 13.09 23.82 32.94
CA GLU A 748 13.08 22.89 31.82
C GLU A 748 11.93 21.87 31.83
N CYS A 749 11.34 21.59 33.02
CA CYS A 749 10.28 20.60 33.15
C CYS A 749 8.91 21.24 33.38
N GLU A 750 8.09 21.32 32.33
CA GLU A 750 6.74 21.89 32.44
C GLU A 750 5.83 21.09 33.41
N TYR A 751 6.00 19.77 33.52
CA TYR A 751 5.26 18.95 34.49
C TYR A 751 5.55 19.40 35.93
N PHE A 752 6.83 19.59 36.29
CA PHE A 752 7.20 20.07 37.63
C PHE A 752 6.72 21.49 37.84
N LYS A 753 6.88 22.37 36.88
CA LYS A 753 6.46 23.77 36.98
C LYS A 753 4.98 23.93 37.31
N ARG A 754 4.13 23.05 36.79
CA ARG A 754 2.69 23.02 37.09
C ARG A 754 2.40 22.59 38.54
N THR A 755 3.27 21.81 39.18
CA THR A 755 3.09 21.39 40.57
C THR A 755 3.50 22.45 41.59
N VAL A 756 4.23 23.47 41.18
CA VAL A 756 4.75 24.53 42.04
C VAL A 756 3.89 25.81 41.96
N LYS A 757 3.11 25.94 40.88
CA LYS A 757 2.10 27.00 40.74
C LYS A 757 0.85 26.64 41.53
#